data_aecc9a6d0baad8e9dd04fc527b4e217a
#
_entry.id   aecc9a6d0baad8e9dd04fc527b4e217a
#
_cell.length_a   1.000
_cell.length_b   1.000
_cell.length_c   1.000
_cell.angle_alpha   90.00
_cell.angle_beta   90.00
_cell.angle_gamma   90.00
#
_symmetry.space_group_name_H-M   'P 1'
#
loop_
_entity.id
_entity.type
_entity.pdbx_description
1 polymer ?
#
loop_
_entity_poly.entity_id
_entity_poly.type
_entity_poly.pdbx_seq_one_letter_code
_entity_poly.pdbx_strand_id
1 'polypeptide(L)'
;MAFSLLLSQAYTPQVHADNVGENVLENGVENTVESEARSAAEVDWVPAKDLSEVQRQSLPWYCDGRYIQPAHIEGSRLPDPSEPINVSAQDALLVTDHSSTFVGDVELQQGSRTIKSSFISLDDATEIATLQGPVSIREPGLLLLGEETVGNLFSGTGVVDSATFLLHQSGMRGRADKIHKQAGNRLLIENGDFTRCDPGENSWSIHGDTIHLLTEEGYGVARNVTMKIKDVPIAYFPYFRFPIGDDRLSGFLMPGFGHDSDGGTDIVIPYYFNLAPDYDATYTFRSLWKRGLIHDGEFRYLTKRTNNLINAAFIHDDDIYDDRTEFDLTTSGIIPEFKKQNRWLLHTTHSGAISKNWSTKISYSAVSDTDYLQDIGGDVGSIATDKATDNIDASLGKNTIPALNRIASINYRGEKWNSALIVQGFQVIDPFAPEQYEKLPSLISSYRDNYKELMVDVKFDYTYFDKDNEDLVGPLATFGQRAVLDATIDAPFRNRWGFITPSLNLIHRKYDLNDEPLAARSSPELTTPAFSLDSGLIFDRFFSAMGRDFQQTLEPRLYFLYVDFDEQDDLPQFDATASTPSYSQLFRKNRFAGYDRIGDAKQLSVGLSTSFLFAETGAEFLKASIGQVYYFQDREVIFRPKPADDPTAGSSALFTELRMTLGPQLSLTSSLEWEPREGRTNRGKLSLKYNPDPRRIFNVSYTYTSPEVEQLLRGKISNSEESDLSFIWPIAGKWSSIGRWNFGWDENQTMESLIGLEYNDCCWKFRIAYRRYLKDPRLITVTVDDPSSPGGEMNVSILQQRSDSGIFFEVQLKGLANLGGRLDRLLEDSIPGYRAREERIGL
;
A
#
# COMPACT_ATOMS: atom_id res chain seq x y z
N MET A 1 -30.22 -13.78 -24.25
CA MET A 1 -30.11 -14.97 -25.14
C MET A 1 -29.41 -16.06 -24.35
N ALA A 2 -30.05 -17.21 -24.31
CA ALA A 2 -29.72 -18.32 -23.41
C ALA A 2 -28.37 -18.98 -23.74
N PHE A 3 -27.57 -19.28 -22.72
CA PHE A 3 -26.46 -20.22 -22.83
C PHE A 3 -26.86 -21.53 -22.17
N SER A 4 -26.95 -22.54 -23.01
CA SER A 4 -27.26 -23.94 -22.66
C SER A 4 -26.06 -24.58 -21.99
N LEU A 5 -26.32 -25.22 -20.84
CA LEU A 5 -25.44 -26.20 -20.21
C LEU A 5 -25.37 -27.48 -21.05
N LEU A 6 -24.16 -27.91 -21.34
CA LEU A 6 -23.85 -29.26 -21.77
C LEU A 6 -23.06 -30.00 -20.68
N LEU A 7 -23.74 -30.82 -19.91
CA LEU A 7 -23.17 -31.85 -19.04
C LEU A 7 -22.88 -33.08 -19.89
N SER A 8 -21.62 -33.43 -20.07
CA SER A 8 -21.20 -34.72 -20.60
C SER A 8 -20.96 -35.70 -19.45
N GLN A 9 -21.72 -36.77 -19.45
CA GLN A 9 -21.59 -37.92 -18.56
C GLN A 9 -20.23 -38.59 -18.74
N ALA A 10 -19.48 -38.76 -17.67
CA ALA A 10 -18.33 -39.64 -17.63
C ALA A 10 -18.74 -40.97 -16.98
N TYR A 11 -18.51 -42.02 -17.74
CA TYR A 11 -18.70 -43.42 -17.44
C TYR A 11 -17.87 -43.86 -16.22
N THR A 12 -18.50 -44.51 -15.25
CA THR A 12 -17.85 -45.27 -14.18
C THR A 12 -17.79 -46.76 -14.57
N PRO A 13 -16.62 -47.40 -14.63
CA PRO A 13 -16.55 -48.84 -14.65
C PRO A 13 -16.65 -49.40 -13.22
N GLN A 14 -17.64 -50.23 -12.98
CA GLN A 14 -17.68 -51.10 -11.80
C GLN A 14 -16.64 -52.19 -11.94
N VAL A 15 -15.70 -52.24 -11.05
CA VAL A 15 -14.82 -53.39 -10.85
C VAL A 15 -15.23 -54.06 -9.55
N HIS A 16 -15.67 -55.32 -9.64
CA HIS A 16 -15.80 -56.21 -8.47
C HIS A 16 -14.37 -56.51 -7.96
N ALA A 17 -14.08 -56.16 -6.73
CA ALA A 17 -12.90 -56.65 -6.02
C ALA A 17 -13.36 -57.46 -4.82
N ASP A 18 -12.91 -58.70 -4.80
CA ASP A 18 -13.12 -59.63 -3.72
C ASP A 18 -12.47 -59.16 -2.42
N ASN A 19 -13.17 -59.39 -1.32
CA ASN A 19 -12.79 -59.11 0.06
C ASN A 19 -11.54 -59.88 0.52
N VAL A 20 -10.33 -59.39 0.29
CA VAL A 20 -9.14 -59.79 1.04
C VAL A 20 -8.13 -58.61 1.06
N GLY A 21 -8.36 -57.58 1.84
CA GLY A 21 -7.39 -56.48 1.94
C GLY A 21 -7.70 -55.34 2.89
N GLU A 22 -8.89 -55.30 3.48
CA GLU A 22 -9.28 -54.13 4.29
C GLU A 22 -8.62 -54.06 5.69
N ASN A 23 -8.09 -55.14 6.22
CA ASN A 23 -7.54 -55.16 7.58
C ASN A 23 -6.06 -54.72 7.71
N VAL A 24 -5.32 -54.53 6.61
CA VAL A 24 -3.90 -54.13 6.69
C VAL A 24 -3.73 -52.62 6.45
N LEU A 25 -4.66 -51.99 5.75
CA LEU A 25 -4.59 -50.54 5.49
C LEU A 25 -5.13 -49.68 6.65
N GLU A 26 -6.15 -50.16 7.39
CA GLU A 26 -6.65 -49.42 8.58
C GLU A 26 -5.63 -49.38 9.74
N ASN A 27 -4.89 -50.48 9.97
CA ASN A 27 -3.89 -50.48 11.01
C ASN A 27 -2.62 -49.67 10.69
N GLY A 28 -2.33 -49.44 9.40
CA GLY A 28 -1.19 -48.60 9.02
C GLY A 28 -1.47 -47.11 9.10
N VAL A 29 -2.70 -46.69 8.83
CA VAL A 29 -3.13 -45.27 8.87
C VAL A 29 -3.35 -44.83 10.31
N GLU A 30 -3.96 -45.67 11.16
CA GLU A 30 -4.12 -45.35 12.57
C GLU A 30 -2.77 -45.23 13.29
N ASN A 31 -1.80 -46.10 13.02
CA ASN A 31 -0.48 -46.00 13.62
C ASN A 31 0.33 -44.79 13.16
N THR A 32 0.18 -44.32 11.93
CA THR A 32 0.86 -43.09 11.46
C THR A 32 0.22 -41.82 12.05
N VAL A 33 -1.09 -41.77 12.17
CA VAL A 33 -1.79 -40.63 12.77
C VAL A 33 -1.52 -40.55 14.29
N GLU A 34 -1.50 -41.69 14.99
CA GLU A 34 -1.14 -41.70 16.43
C GLU A 34 0.34 -41.31 16.67
N SER A 35 1.27 -41.74 15.83
CA SER A 35 2.68 -41.35 15.96
C SER A 35 2.92 -39.88 15.65
N GLU A 36 2.22 -39.31 14.65
CA GLU A 36 2.29 -37.89 14.36
C GLU A 36 1.67 -37.01 15.45
N ALA A 37 0.53 -37.40 16.01
CA ALA A 37 -0.11 -36.69 17.11
C ALA A 37 0.74 -36.71 18.41
N ARG A 38 1.42 -37.79 18.72
CA ARG A 38 2.37 -37.88 19.85
C ARG A 38 3.58 -36.98 19.62
N SER A 39 4.14 -36.99 18.40
CA SER A 39 5.26 -36.13 18.05
C SER A 39 4.91 -34.64 18.14
N ALA A 40 3.71 -34.24 17.77
CA ALA A 40 3.25 -32.84 17.85
C ALA A 40 3.12 -32.36 19.31
N ALA A 41 2.57 -33.18 20.20
CA ALA A 41 2.44 -32.86 21.61
C ALA A 41 3.81 -32.77 22.31
N GLU A 42 4.77 -33.62 21.94
CA GLU A 42 6.14 -33.60 22.50
C GLU A 42 6.88 -32.29 22.15
N VAL A 43 6.56 -31.66 21.03
CA VAL A 43 7.16 -30.38 20.62
C VAL A 43 6.32 -29.15 20.98
N ASP A 44 5.48 -29.26 22.03
CA ASP A 44 4.66 -28.14 22.55
C ASP A 44 3.70 -27.49 21.53
N TRP A 45 3.30 -28.24 20.51
CA TRP A 45 2.33 -27.75 19.51
C TRP A 45 0.90 -28.06 19.93
N VAL A 46 0.06 -27.03 19.93
CA VAL A 46 -1.34 -27.12 20.34
C VAL A 46 -2.24 -26.83 19.13
N PRO A 47 -3.08 -27.81 18.74
CA PRO A 47 -4.04 -27.60 17.65
C PRO A 47 -5.01 -26.46 17.95
N ALA A 48 -5.47 -25.74 16.91
CA ALA A 48 -6.40 -24.62 17.04
C ALA A 48 -7.68 -24.94 17.80
N LYS A 49 -8.18 -26.19 17.72
CA LYS A 49 -9.37 -26.66 18.45
C LYS A 49 -9.18 -26.70 19.96
N ASP A 50 -7.93 -26.92 20.43
CA ASP A 50 -7.57 -27.12 21.84
C ASP A 50 -7.02 -25.82 22.47
N LEU A 51 -6.90 -24.73 21.68
CA LEU A 51 -6.51 -23.42 22.18
C LEU A 51 -7.63 -22.75 23.01
N SER A 52 -7.23 -21.96 24.01
CA SER A 52 -8.17 -21.07 24.71
C SER A 52 -8.80 -20.06 23.73
N GLU A 53 -9.97 -19.51 24.08
CA GLU A 53 -10.68 -18.55 23.25
C GLU A 53 -9.81 -17.33 22.86
N VAL A 54 -9.04 -16.80 23.84
CA VAL A 54 -8.14 -15.66 23.62
C VAL A 54 -7.01 -16.02 22.65
N GLN A 55 -6.40 -17.20 22.82
CA GLN A 55 -5.33 -17.68 21.94
C GLN A 55 -5.86 -17.96 20.52
N ARG A 56 -7.08 -18.50 20.40
CA ARG A 56 -7.73 -18.77 19.11
C ARG A 56 -8.07 -17.49 18.37
N GLN A 57 -8.52 -16.44 19.05
CA GLN A 57 -8.79 -15.14 18.43
C GLN A 57 -7.52 -14.46 17.90
N SER A 58 -6.36 -14.73 18.49
CA SER A 58 -5.06 -14.22 18.02
C SER A 58 -4.40 -15.11 16.97
N LEU A 59 -4.94 -16.30 16.69
CA LEU A 59 -4.40 -17.21 15.67
C LEU A 59 -4.85 -16.78 14.28
N PRO A 60 -3.93 -16.61 13.31
CA PRO A 60 -4.30 -16.38 11.92
C PRO A 60 -5.18 -17.53 11.40
N TRP A 61 -6.20 -17.21 10.60
CA TRP A 61 -7.20 -18.16 10.10
C TRP A 61 -6.61 -19.31 9.25
N TYR A 62 -5.40 -19.14 8.75
CA TYR A 62 -4.68 -20.11 7.92
C TYR A 62 -3.73 -21.01 8.70
N CYS A 63 -3.60 -20.83 10.01
CA CYS A 63 -2.78 -21.67 10.88
C CYS A 63 -3.65 -22.73 11.56
N ASP A 64 -3.15 -23.97 11.61
CA ASP A 64 -3.86 -25.11 12.19
C ASP A 64 -3.58 -25.26 13.70
N GLY A 65 -2.60 -24.53 14.24
CA GLY A 65 -2.22 -24.52 15.66
C GLY A 65 -1.08 -23.53 15.93
N ARG A 66 -0.51 -23.63 17.11
CA ARG A 66 0.68 -22.84 17.49
C ARG A 66 1.49 -23.56 18.57
N TYR A 67 2.77 -23.22 18.67
CA TYR A 67 3.63 -23.65 19.76
C TYR A 67 3.34 -22.83 21.02
N ILE A 68 3.14 -23.53 22.17
CA ILE A 68 2.86 -22.87 23.45
C ILE A 68 3.86 -23.42 24.49
N GLN A 69 4.71 -22.55 24.95
CA GLN A 69 5.60 -22.88 26.04
C GLN A 69 4.82 -23.09 27.34
N PRO A 70 5.18 -24.09 28.19
CA PRO A 70 4.55 -24.26 29.47
C PRO A 70 4.62 -23.00 30.34
N ALA A 71 3.50 -22.68 31.03
CA ALA A 71 3.31 -21.40 31.72
C ALA A 71 4.35 -21.14 32.83
N HIS A 72 4.91 -22.18 33.45
CA HIS A 72 5.93 -22.06 34.52
C HIS A 72 7.30 -21.64 33.99
N ILE A 73 7.53 -21.73 32.66
CA ILE A 73 8.77 -21.35 31.99
C ILE A 73 8.59 -20.04 31.24
N GLU A 74 7.36 -19.73 30.79
CA GLU A 74 7.05 -18.55 29.97
C GLU A 74 7.44 -17.25 30.71
N GLY A 75 8.24 -16.39 30.05
CA GLY A 75 8.70 -15.11 30.61
C GLY A 75 9.78 -15.20 31.63
N SER A 76 10.25 -16.42 31.98
CA SER A 76 11.35 -16.65 32.93
C SER A 76 12.69 -16.30 32.29
N ARG A 77 13.71 -16.08 33.13
CA ARG A 77 15.11 -15.94 32.69
C ARG A 77 15.79 -17.31 32.71
N LEU A 78 16.88 -17.44 31.97
CA LEU A 78 17.76 -18.58 32.09
C LEU A 78 18.22 -18.71 33.54
N PRO A 79 18.30 -19.94 34.09
CA PRO A 79 18.71 -20.15 35.48
C PRO A 79 20.15 -19.68 35.72
N ASP A 80 20.40 -19.12 36.88
CA ASP A 80 21.77 -18.85 37.33
C ASP A 80 22.47 -20.19 37.64
N PRO A 81 23.72 -20.40 37.19
CA PRO A 81 24.46 -21.61 37.49
C PRO A 81 24.58 -21.91 38.97
N SER A 82 24.45 -20.90 39.83
CA SER A 82 24.46 -21.07 41.31
C SER A 82 23.15 -21.51 41.94
N GLU A 83 22.05 -21.56 41.15
CA GLU A 83 20.77 -22.03 41.66
C GLU A 83 20.80 -23.53 41.99
N PRO A 84 20.13 -23.96 43.10
CA PRO A 84 20.15 -25.37 43.51
C PRO A 84 19.45 -26.25 42.46
N ILE A 85 20.01 -27.42 42.22
CA ILE A 85 19.45 -28.44 41.35
C ILE A 85 18.61 -29.38 42.21
N ASN A 86 17.32 -29.49 41.92
CA ASN A 86 16.41 -30.44 42.53
C ASN A 86 16.23 -31.64 41.60
N VAL A 87 16.42 -32.87 42.15
CA VAL A 87 16.27 -34.10 41.37
C VAL A 87 15.16 -34.96 41.99
N SER A 88 14.29 -35.48 41.13
CA SER A 88 13.26 -36.47 41.47
C SER A 88 13.47 -37.71 40.59
N ALA A 89 13.50 -38.91 41.19
CA ALA A 89 13.67 -40.17 40.48
C ALA A 89 12.98 -41.28 41.24
N GLN A 90 12.78 -42.45 40.61
CA GLN A 90 12.25 -43.64 41.28
C GLN A 90 13.30 -44.25 42.21
N ASP A 91 14.55 -44.36 41.74
CA ASP A 91 15.71 -44.87 42.48
C ASP A 91 16.90 -43.91 42.33
N ALA A 92 17.69 -43.78 43.41
CA ALA A 92 18.93 -43.01 43.45
C ALA A 92 20.05 -43.71 44.16
N LEU A 93 21.23 -43.75 43.55
CA LEU A 93 22.46 -44.22 44.13
C LEU A 93 23.47 -43.08 44.23
N LEU A 94 23.81 -42.68 45.43
CA LEU A 94 24.76 -41.61 45.71
C LEU A 94 26.04 -42.20 46.26
N VAL A 95 27.16 -42.02 45.55
CA VAL A 95 28.49 -42.43 45.99
C VAL A 95 29.30 -41.18 46.28
N THR A 96 29.47 -40.86 47.56
CA THR A 96 30.10 -39.63 48.02
C THR A 96 31.47 -39.42 47.34
N ASP A 97 31.67 -38.22 46.78
CA ASP A 97 32.85 -37.75 46.06
C ASP A 97 33.22 -38.55 44.78
N HIS A 98 32.25 -39.32 44.20
CA HIS A 98 32.50 -40.11 43.00
C HIS A 98 31.43 -39.93 41.90
N SER A 99 30.22 -40.35 42.20
CA SER A 99 29.13 -40.31 41.25
C SER A 99 27.75 -40.37 41.87
N SER A 100 26.80 -39.73 41.21
CA SER A 100 25.38 -39.80 41.57
C SER A 100 24.62 -40.39 40.39
N THR A 101 23.86 -41.47 40.62
CA THR A 101 23.07 -42.13 39.58
C THR A 101 21.59 -42.11 39.96
N PHE A 102 20.74 -41.72 39.02
CA PHE A 102 19.28 -41.63 39.17
C PHE A 102 18.63 -42.49 38.08
N VAL A 103 17.61 -43.26 38.43
CA VAL A 103 16.94 -44.20 37.53
C VAL A 103 15.44 -44.10 37.67
N GLY A 104 14.71 -44.15 36.52
CA GLY A 104 13.27 -44.19 36.45
C GLY A 104 12.61 -42.81 36.59
N ASP A 105 11.97 -42.32 35.52
CA ASP A 105 11.25 -41.04 35.46
C ASP A 105 12.01 -39.87 36.10
N VAL A 106 13.30 -39.75 35.79
CA VAL A 106 14.15 -38.73 36.39
C VAL A 106 13.76 -37.36 35.88
N GLU A 107 13.43 -36.47 36.83
CA GLU A 107 13.19 -35.05 36.55
C GLU A 107 14.18 -34.19 37.35
N LEU A 108 14.93 -33.35 36.65
CA LEU A 108 15.88 -32.42 37.22
C LEU A 108 15.39 -31.01 36.96
N GLN A 109 15.31 -30.19 38.00
CA GLN A 109 14.87 -28.81 37.93
C GLN A 109 15.92 -27.88 38.51
N GLN A 110 16.33 -26.88 37.75
CA GLN A 110 17.19 -25.78 38.17
C GLN A 110 16.56 -24.45 37.71
N GLY A 111 15.98 -23.71 38.63
CA GLY A 111 15.24 -22.48 38.25
C GLY A 111 14.16 -22.79 37.22
N SER A 112 14.27 -22.14 36.05
CA SER A 112 13.37 -22.34 34.90
C SER A 112 13.79 -23.48 33.97
N ARG A 113 14.95 -24.11 34.18
CA ARG A 113 15.39 -25.27 33.41
C ARG A 113 14.76 -26.54 33.96
N THR A 114 14.20 -27.37 33.08
CA THR A 114 13.70 -28.71 33.42
C THR A 114 14.33 -29.74 32.48
N ILE A 115 14.92 -30.78 33.03
CA ILE A 115 15.50 -31.90 32.28
C ILE A 115 14.78 -33.18 32.72
N LYS A 116 14.32 -33.96 31.76
CA LYS A 116 13.70 -35.26 31.97
C LYS A 116 14.46 -36.34 31.22
N SER A 117 14.63 -37.49 31.85
CA SER A 117 15.31 -38.67 31.29
C SER A 117 14.90 -39.94 32.02
N SER A 118 15.12 -41.11 31.43
CA SER A 118 14.93 -42.38 32.15
C SER A 118 16.14 -42.75 33.04
N PHE A 119 17.32 -42.19 32.75
CA PHE A 119 18.54 -42.45 33.48
C PHE A 119 19.46 -41.23 33.45
N ILE A 120 20.02 -40.86 34.58
CA ILE A 120 21.03 -39.79 34.71
C ILE A 120 22.18 -40.32 35.57
N SER A 121 23.41 -40.25 35.06
CA SER A 121 24.63 -40.47 35.81
C SER A 121 25.46 -39.19 35.84
N LEU A 122 25.75 -38.69 37.03
CA LEU A 122 26.57 -37.47 37.23
C LEU A 122 27.91 -37.89 37.85
N ASP A 123 28.99 -37.47 37.24
CA ASP A 123 30.33 -37.54 37.82
C ASP A 123 30.60 -36.24 38.57
N ASP A 124 30.68 -36.36 39.89
CA ASP A 124 30.79 -35.22 40.78
C ASP A 124 32.14 -34.48 40.67
N ALA A 125 33.19 -35.17 40.17
CA ALA A 125 34.52 -34.57 40.01
C ALA A 125 34.63 -33.71 38.74
N THR A 126 33.96 -34.11 37.66
CA THR A 126 34.01 -33.43 36.36
C THR A 126 32.74 -32.60 36.12
N GLU A 127 31.71 -32.73 36.95
CA GLU A 127 30.40 -32.11 36.77
C GLU A 127 29.69 -32.53 35.48
N ILE A 128 30.13 -33.64 34.88
CA ILE A 128 29.57 -34.13 33.61
C ILE A 128 28.45 -35.13 33.94
N ALA A 129 27.30 -34.89 33.36
CA ALA A 129 26.18 -35.81 33.41
C ALA A 129 26.01 -36.55 32.09
N THR A 130 25.74 -37.85 32.16
CA THR A 130 25.25 -38.64 31.02
C THR A 130 23.79 -38.98 31.23
N LEU A 131 22.95 -38.61 30.29
CA LEU A 131 21.52 -38.85 30.28
C LEU A 131 21.20 -39.87 29.20
N GLN A 132 20.40 -40.88 29.49
CA GLN A 132 20.03 -41.92 28.54
C GLN A 132 18.53 -42.19 28.54
N GLY A 133 18.01 -42.64 27.41
CA GLY A 133 16.59 -42.79 27.09
C GLY A 133 15.96 -41.53 26.52
N PRO A 134 14.66 -41.38 26.48
CA PRO A 134 14.05 -40.16 25.92
C PRO A 134 14.40 -38.96 26.82
N VAL A 135 15.36 -38.16 26.34
CA VAL A 135 15.83 -36.95 27.01
C VAL A 135 15.04 -35.75 26.54
N SER A 136 14.55 -34.94 27.50
CA SER A 136 13.90 -33.66 27.23
C SER A 136 14.58 -32.57 28.08
N ILE A 137 15.13 -31.57 27.41
CA ILE A 137 15.71 -30.35 28.01
C ILE A 137 14.86 -29.16 27.65
N ARG A 138 14.28 -28.50 28.64
CA ARG A 138 13.44 -27.31 28.48
C ARG A 138 14.06 -26.13 29.20
N GLU A 139 14.19 -25.03 28.44
CA GLU A 139 14.63 -23.74 28.94
C GLU A 139 13.73 -22.63 28.39
N PRO A 140 13.77 -21.39 28.88
CA PRO A 140 13.04 -20.28 28.33
C PRO A 140 13.32 -20.10 26.82
N GLY A 141 12.29 -20.28 26.01
CA GLY A 141 12.37 -20.17 24.55
C GLY A 141 12.93 -21.39 23.81
N LEU A 142 13.42 -22.43 24.49
CA LEU A 142 14.07 -23.59 23.87
C LEU A 142 13.52 -24.91 24.42
N LEU A 143 13.25 -25.84 23.50
CA LEU A 143 13.04 -27.27 23.81
C LEU A 143 14.03 -28.09 22.99
N LEU A 144 14.77 -29.00 23.61
CA LEU A 144 15.60 -30.03 23.00
C LEU A 144 15.11 -31.41 23.42
N LEU A 145 14.96 -32.31 22.46
CA LEU A 145 14.61 -33.71 22.67
C LEU A 145 15.72 -34.57 22.04
N GLY A 146 16.10 -35.64 22.67
CA GLY A 146 17.15 -36.54 22.16
C GLY A 146 17.06 -37.93 22.76
N GLU A 147 17.97 -38.84 22.36
CA GLU A 147 18.08 -40.19 22.88
C GLU A 147 19.16 -40.29 23.93
N GLU A 148 20.26 -39.60 23.75
CA GLU A 148 21.40 -39.53 24.66
C GLU A 148 21.91 -38.08 24.74
N THR A 149 22.33 -37.68 25.95
CA THR A 149 22.92 -36.37 26.18
C THR A 149 24.11 -36.51 27.14
N VAL A 150 25.21 -35.91 26.77
CA VAL A 150 26.40 -35.75 27.62
C VAL A 150 26.69 -34.26 27.78
N GLY A 151 26.74 -33.79 29.04
CA GLY A 151 26.97 -32.36 29.25
C GLY A 151 27.22 -32.01 30.71
N ASN A 152 27.63 -30.74 30.91
CA ASN A 152 27.80 -30.18 32.24
C ASN A 152 26.48 -29.53 32.68
N LEU A 153 25.87 -30.06 33.74
CA LEU A 153 24.56 -29.60 34.22
C LEU A 153 24.61 -28.19 34.80
N PHE A 154 25.73 -27.78 35.40
CA PHE A 154 25.88 -26.47 36.03
C PHE A 154 26.05 -25.37 35.00
N SER A 155 26.89 -25.60 33.99
CA SER A 155 27.07 -24.64 32.88
C SER A 155 25.90 -24.66 31.85
N GLY A 156 25.10 -25.72 31.84
CA GLY A 156 24.04 -25.94 30.89
C GLY A 156 24.53 -26.17 29.46
N THR A 157 25.74 -26.70 29.30
CA THR A 157 26.37 -27.03 28.03
C THR A 157 26.40 -28.53 27.82
N GLY A 158 26.27 -29.01 26.60
CA GLY A 158 26.30 -30.45 26.33
C GLY A 158 26.05 -30.76 24.84
N VAL A 159 26.09 -32.08 24.59
CA VAL A 159 25.82 -32.64 23.25
C VAL A 159 24.60 -33.54 23.35
N VAL A 160 23.64 -33.33 22.50
CA VAL A 160 22.42 -34.13 22.36
C VAL A 160 22.51 -34.89 21.04
N ASP A 161 22.46 -36.21 21.11
CA ASP A 161 22.47 -37.08 19.92
C ASP A 161 21.02 -37.35 19.44
N SER A 162 20.87 -37.54 18.13
CA SER A 162 19.56 -37.76 17.46
C SER A 162 18.53 -36.72 17.88
N ALA A 163 18.94 -35.46 17.78
CA ALA A 163 18.25 -34.36 18.46
C ALA A 163 17.12 -33.75 17.64
N THR A 164 16.04 -33.39 18.32
CA THR A 164 14.96 -32.48 17.79
C THR A 164 14.97 -31.22 18.62
N PHE A 165 14.84 -30.06 17.98
CA PHE A 165 14.77 -28.77 18.68
C PHE A 165 13.56 -27.96 18.29
N LEU A 166 13.12 -27.11 19.21
CA LEU A 166 12.11 -26.06 18.97
C LEU A 166 12.55 -24.75 19.62
N LEU A 167 12.55 -23.68 18.84
CA LEU A 167 12.65 -22.31 19.31
C LEU A 167 11.25 -21.70 19.36
N HIS A 168 10.68 -21.51 20.56
CA HIS A 168 9.28 -21.09 20.74
C HIS A 168 9.01 -19.70 20.19
N GLN A 169 9.94 -18.75 20.37
CA GLN A 169 9.76 -17.36 19.92
C GLN A 169 9.58 -17.27 18.41
N SER A 170 10.37 -18.02 17.65
CA SER A 170 10.33 -18.02 16.18
C SER A 170 9.41 -19.09 15.59
N GLY A 171 8.96 -20.06 16.39
CA GLY A 171 8.28 -21.26 15.90
C GLY A 171 9.18 -22.13 15.00
N MET A 172 10.50 -21.97 15.08
CA MET A 172 11.47 -22.74 14.30
C MET A 172 11.71 -24.09 14.96
N ARG A 173 11.48 -25.15 14.22
CA ARG A 173 11.74 -26.52 14.65
C ARG A 173 12.68 -27.25 13.68
N GLY A 174 13.41 -28.26 14.19
CA GLY A 174 14.30 -29.02 13.33
C GLY A 174 14.75 -30.31 13.97
N ARG A 175 15.46 -31.12 13.17
CA ARG A 175 16.12 -32.36 13.57
C ARG A 175 17.58 -32.29 13.17
N ALA A 176 18.44 -32.99 13.93
CA ALA A 176 19.86 -33.03 13.64
C ALA A 176 20.47 -34.34 14.13
N ASP A 177 21.57 -34.76 13.52
CA ASP A 177 22.34 -35.90 14.05
C ASP A 177 22.89 -35.57 15.43
N LYS A 178 23.44 -34.32 15.58
CA LYS A 178 23.94 -33.83 16.89
C LYS A 178 23.63 -32.36 17.07
N ILE A 179 23.31 -31.98 18.30
CA ILE A 179 23.20 -30.59 18.73
C ILE A 179 24.13 -30.32 19.88
N HIS A 180 25.11 -29.44 19.68
CA HIS A 180 25.99 -28.94 20.73
C HIS A 180 25.34 -27.68 21.32
N LYS A 181 24.82 -27.82 22.52
CA LYS A 181 24.33 -26.69 23.31
C LYS A 181 25.49 -26.00 23.99
N GLN A 182 25.69 -24.74 23.68
CA GLN A 182 26.70 -23.86 24.30
C GLN A 182 26.03 -22.94 25.33
N ALA A 183 26.83 -22.24 26.11
CA ALA A 183 26.32 -21.25 27.04
C ALA A 183 25.48 -20.18 26.34
N GLY A 184 24.41 -19.69 26.98
CA GLY A 184 23.59 -18.61 26.41
C GLY A 184 22.65 -19.05 25.27
N ASN A 185 22.13 -20.28 25.32
CA ASN A 185 21.22 -20.81 24.27
C ASN A 185 21.78 -20.78 22.84
N ARG A 186 23.11 -20.76 22.68
CA ARG A 186 23.75 -20.94 21.39
C ARG A 186 23.76 -22.41 21.02
N LEU A 187 23.33 -22.74 19.81
CA LEU A 187 23.29 -24.10 19.32
C LEU A 187 24.19 -24.24 18.09
N LEU A 188 25.03 -25.26 18.10
CA LEU A 188 25.72 -25.74 16.93
C LEU A 188 25.07 -27.08 16.52
N ILE A 189 24.49 -27.11 15.36
CA ILE A 189 23.71 -28.21 14.81
C ILE A 189 24.52 -28.84 13.67
N GLU A 190 24.76 -30.14 13.78
CA GLU A 190 25.47 -30.92 12.77
C GLU A 190 24.50 -31.79 11.98
N ASN A 191 24.57 -31.69 10.66
CA ASN A 191 23.74 -32.42 9.73
C ASN A 191 22.25 -32.32 10.05
N GLY A 192 21.74 -31.08 10.03
CA GLY A 192 20.38 -30.79 10.50
C GLY A 192 19.47 -30.12 9.49
N ASP A 193 18.19 -30.35 9.68
CA ASP A 193 17.11 -29.67 8.97
C ASP A 193 16.36 -28.72 9.90
N PHE A 194 15.88 -27.61 9.37
CA PHE A 194 14.91 -26.77 10.08
C PHE A 194 13.79 -26.24 9.18
N THR A 195 12.66 -25.98 9.80
CA THR A 195 11.46 -25.38 9.16
C THR A 195 10.68 -24.55 10.20
N ARG A 196 9.74 -23.73 9.73
CA ARG A 196 8.73 -23.06 10.57
C ARG A 196 7.31 -23.59 10.31
N CYS A 197 7.19 -24.65 9.50
CA CYS A 197 5.91 -25.29 9.23
C CYS A 197 5.40 -26.08 10.45
N ASP A 198 4.10 -26.28 10.54
CA ASP A 198 3.46 -27.05 11.60
C ASP A 198 4.00 -28.49 11.62
N PRO A 199 3.95 -29.20 12.79
CA PRO A 199 4.39 -30.57 12.87
C PRO A 199 3.66 -31.48 11.86
N GLY A 200 4.41 -32.36 11.20
CA GLY A 200 3.87 -33.22 10.12
C GLY A 200 3.84 -32.55 8.74
N GLU A 201 3.98 -31.24 8.68
CA GLU A 201 4.10 -30.51 7.40
C GLU A 201 5.54 -30.11 7.13
N ASN A 202 6.07 -30.51 5.95
CA ASN A 202 7.37 -30.10 5.43
C ASN A 202 7.17 -29.40 4.07
N SER A 203 6.29 -28.40 4.04
CA SER A 203 6.07 -27.61 2.82
C SER A 203 7.38 -26.97 2.34
N TRP A 204 8.24 -26.57 3.27
CA TRP A 204 9.64 -26.22 3.01
C TRP A 204 10.52 -26.63 4.18
N SER A 205 11.78 -26.93 3.91
CA SER A 205 12.83 -27.14 4.90
C SER A 205 14.17 -26.63 4.37
N ILE A 206 15.05 -26.29 5.29
CA ILE A 206 16.44 -25.91 5.03
C ILE A 206 17.31 -26.94 5.72
N HIS A 207 18.11 -27.64 4.92
CA HIS A 207 19.12 -28.57 5.40
C HIS A 207 20.49 -27.91 5.34
N GLY A 208 21.31 -28.15 6.36
CA GLY A 208 22.69 -27.67 6.41
C GLY A 208 23.62 -28.66 7.08
N ASP A 209 24.85 -28.82 6.55
CA ASP A 209 25.86 -29.64 7.16
C ASP A 209 26.23 -29.13 8.57
N THR A 210 26.26 -27.80 8.72
CA THR A 210 26.56 -27.12 9.98
C THR A 210 25.68 -25.87 10.08
N ILE A 211 24.92 -25.77 11.20
CA ILE A 211 24.05 -24.63 11.47
C ILE A 211 24.39 -24.08 12.86
N HIS A 212 24.77 -22.81 12.94
CA HIS A 212 25.00 -22.09 14.18
C HIS A 212 23.76 -21.21 14.46
N LEU A 213 23.05 -21.46 15.52
CA LEU A 213 21.97 -20.60 15.99
C LEU A 213 22.50 -19.71 17.12
N LEU A 214 22.54 -18.40 16.85
CA LEU A 214 23.01 -17.36 17.77
C LEU A 214 21.78 -16.62 18.27
N THR A 215 21.06 -17.27 19.24
CA THR A 215 19.72 -16.80 19.65
C THR A 215 19.76 -15.45 20.35
N GLU A 216 20.83 -15.14 21.08
CA GLU A 216 21.02 -13.83 21.72
C GLU A 216 21.30 -12.72 20.70
N GLU A 217 21.97 -13.06 19.60
CA GLU A 217 22.26 -12.17 18.49
C GLU A 217 21.14 -12.08 17.46
N GLY A 218 20.09 -12.92 17.59
CA GLY A 218 18.91 -12.91 16.76
C GLY A 218 19.07 -13.51 15.36
N TYR A 219 20.14 -14.25 15.08
CA TYR A 219 20.35 -14.85 13.75
C TYR A 219 21.01 -16.23 13.77
N GLY A 220 20.82 -16.95 12.65
CA GLY A 220 21.51 -18.21 12.38
C GLY A 220 22.44 -18.10 11.17
N VAL A 221 23.48 -18.94 11.17
CA VAL A 221 24.42 -19.11 10.07
C VAL A 221 24.50 -20.59 9.71
N ALA A 222 24.25 -20.93 8.46
CA ALA A 222 24.32 -22.30 7.97
C ALA A 222 25.32 -22.40 6.80
N ARG A 223 25.99 -23.56 6.69
CA ARG A 223 26.93 -23.88 5.62
C ARG A 223 26.46 -25.11 4.84
N ASN A 224 26.79 -25.14 3.55
CA ASN A 224 26.38 -26.18 2.62
C ASN A 224 24.87 -26.43 2.67
N VAL A 225 24.15 -25.36 2.46
CA VAL A 225 22.71 -25.32 2.68
C VAL A 225 21.96 -25.78 1.44
N THR A 226 21.04 -26.74 1.63
CA THR A 226 20.10 -27.15 0.61
C THR A 226 18.69 -26.76 1.03
N MET A 227 18.04 -25.94 0.25
CA MET A 227 16.65 -25.59 0.42
C MET A 227 15.76 -26.62 -0.29
N LYS A 228 14.79 -27.18 0.42
CA LYS A 228 13.87 -28.20 -0.08
C LYS A 228 12.43 -27.69 -0.04
N ILE A 229 11.63 -28.01 -1.04
CA ILE A 229 10.17 -27.88 -1.05
C ILE A 229 9.58 -29.29 -1.15
N LYS A 230 8.79 -29.71 -0.18
CA LYS A 230 8.27 -31.09 -0.07
C LYS A 230 9.36 -32.12 -0.33
N ASP A 231 10.47 -31.99 0.37
CA ASP A 231 11.68 -32.84 0.29
C ASP A 231 12.45 -32.82 -1.04
N VAL A 232 12.00 -32.06 -2.05
CA VAL A 232 12.68 -31.88 -3.33
C VAL A 232 13.71 -30.74 -3.20
N PRO A 233 15.01 -30.95 -3.42
CA PRO A 233 16.01 -29.88 -3.38
C PRO A 233 15.81 -28.92 -4.56
N ILE A 234 15.62 -27.63 -4.24
CA ILE A 234 15.37 -26.57 -5.23
C ILE A 234 16.50 -25.55 -5.35
N ALA A 235 17.30 -25.36 -4.30
CA ALA A 235 18.39 -24.41 -4.28
C ALA A 235 19.52 -24.90 -3.35
N TYR A 236 20.75 -24.50 -3.69
CA TYR A 236 21.95 -24.74 -2.88
C TYR A 236 22.71 -23.44 -2.64
N PHE A 237 23.10 -23.24 -1.37
CA PHE A 237 23.88 -22.09 -0.92
C PHE A 237 25.10 -22.57 -0.12
N PRO A 238 26.32 -22.21 -0.51
CA PRO A 238 27.52 -22.56 0.28
C PRO A 238 27.51 -21.95 1.68
N TYR A 239 26.89 -20.78 1.80
CA TYR A 239 26.73 -20.02 3.03
C TYR A 239 25.37 -19.34 3.04
N PHE A 240 24.62 -19.46 4.15
CA PHE A 240 23.31 -18.86 4.31
C PHE A 240 23.18 -18.27 5.71
N ARG A 241 22.77 -17.00 5.80
CA ARG A 241 22.46 -16.32 7.06
C ARG A 241 20.99 -15.98 7.10
N PHE A 242 20.32 -16.24 8.23
CA PHE A 242 18.88 -16.05 8.36
C PHE A 242 18.52 -15.50 9.75
N PRO A 243 17.40 -14.74 9.89
CA PRO A 243 16.93 -14.25 11.17
C PRO A 243 16.27 -15.37 11.98
N ILE A 244 16.48 -15.36 13.28
CA ILE A 244 15.77 -16.21 14.24
C ILE A 244 14.63 -15.45 14.89
N GLY A 245 14.80 -14.14 15.12
CA GLY A 245 13.82 -13.21 15.67
C GLY A 245 13.35 -12.19 14.65
N ASP A 246 12.87 -11.05 15.13
CA ASP A 246 12.38 -9.93 14.31
C ASP A 246 13.48 -8.91 13.94
N ASP A 247 14.73 -9.21 14.25
CA ASP A 247 15.86 -8.33 13.95
C ASP A 247 16.17 -8.26 12.47
N ARG A 248 16.55 -7.07 12.00
CA ARG A 248 16.93 -6.86 10.62
C ARG A 248 18.32 -7.45 10.34
N LEU A 249 18.42 -8.21 9.26
CA LEU A 249 19.69 -8.82 8.82
C LEU A 249 19.99 -8.51 7.37
N SER A 250 21.28 -8.32 7.08
CA SER A 250 21.75 -8.27 5.69
C SER A 250 21.64 -9.63 5.02
N GLY A 251 21.08 -9.66 3.81
CA GLY A 251 20.91 -10.89 3.05
C GLY A 251 20.08 -10.72 1.79
N PHE A 252 20.03 -11.78 1.00
CA PHE A 252 19.11 -11.85 -0.13
C PHE A 252 17.67 -11.88 0.35
N LEU A 253 16.85 -11.07 -0.28
CA LEU A 253 15.42 -11.09 -0.10
C LEU A 253 14.80 -12.07 -1.09
N MET A 254 13.52 -12.41 -0.91
CA MET A 254 12.86 -13.34 -1.80
C MET A 254 12.86 -12.81 -3.23
N PRO A 255 13.31 -13.62 -4.20
CA PRO A 255 13.30 -13.22 -5.60
C PRO A 255 11.86 -13.16 -6.13
N GLY A 256 11.61 -12.19 -7.02
CA GLY A 256 10.38 -12.07 -7.78
C GLY A 256 10.56 -12.61 -9.19
N PHE A 257 9.50 -13.21 -9.73
CA PHE A 257 9.48 -13.72 -11.09
C PHE A 257 8.21 -13.27 -11.80
N GLY A 258 8.34 -12.91 -13.06
CA GLY A 258 7.23 -12.51 -13.89
C GLY A 258 7.53 -12.72 -15.37
N HIS A 259 6.52 -12.52 -16.17
CA HIS A 259 6.65 -12.45 -17.63
C HIS A 259 5.60 -11.49 -18.15
N ASP A 260 6.02 -10.48 -18.88
CA ASP A 260 5.12 -9.56 -19.56
C ASP A 260 5.42 -9.51 -21.07
N SER A 261 4.48 -8.97 -21.85
CA SER A 261 4.59 -8.95 -23.29
C SER A 261 5.69 -8.03 -23.79
N ASP A 262 5.99 -6.95 -23.10
CA ASP A 262 6.96 -5.94 -23.50
C ASP A 262 8.38 -6.21 -22.95
N GLY A 263 8.51 -6.45 -21.66
CA GLY A 263 9.80 -6.71 -21.00
C GLY A 263 10.33 -8.13 -21.16
N GLY A 264 9.43 -9.09 -21.48
CA GLY A 264 9.74 -10.51 -21.50
C GLY A 264 9.79 -11.11 -20.10
N THR A 265 10.67 -12.08 -19.89
CA THR A 265 10.87 -12.67 -18.55
C THR A 265 11.54 -11.66 -17.63
N ASP A 266 10.95 -11.45 -16.46
CA ASP A 266 11.36 -10.52 -15.43
C ASP A 266 11.83 -11.29 -14.20
N ILE A 267 13.09 -11.13 -13.84
CA ILE A 267 13.71 -11.74 -12.67
C ILE A 267 14.23 -10.63 -11.78
N VAL A 268 13.76 -10.60 -10.55
CA VAL A 268 14.10 -9.57 -9.56
C VAL A 268 14.79 -10.24 -8.38
N ILE A 269 16.01 -9.84 -8.06
CA ILE A 269 16.81 -10.38 -6.96
C ILE A 269 17.27 -9.23 -6.08
N PRO A 270 16.57 -8.91 -5.00
CA PRO A 270 17.00 -7.87 -4.09
C PRO A 270 17.96 -8.40 -3.03
N TYR A 271 18.92 -7.59 -2.63
CA TYR A 271 19.81 -7.80 -1.51
C TYR A 271 19.72 -6.64 -0.52
N TYR A 272 19.38 -6.93 0.70
CA TYR A 272 19.25 -5.96 1.78
C TYR A 272 20.55 -5.85 2.58
N PHE A 273 20.99 -4.61 2.84
CA PHE A 273 22.12 -4.26 3.67
C PHE A 273 21.62 -3.63 4.97
N ASN A 274 21.72 -4.35 6.08
CA ASN A 274 21.53 -3.80 7.42
C ASN A 274 22.85 -3.13 7.85
N LEU A 275 23.03 -1.85 7.49
CA LEU A 275 24.30 -1.13 7.69
C LEU A 275 24.42 -0.62 9.12
N ALA A 276 23.33 -0.07 9.67
CA ALA A 276 23.24 0.40 11.04
C ALA A 276 21.78 0.45 11.52
N PRO A 277 21.51 0.67 12.82
CA PRO A 277 20.14 0.81 13.32
C PRO A 277 19.35 1.92 12.66
N ASP A 278 20.02 2.96 12.18
CA ASP A 278 19.44 4.18 11.66
C ASP A 278 19.63 4.38 10.14
N TYR A 279 20.34 3.50 9.46
CA TYR A 279 20.40 3.50 8.00
C TYR A 279 20.60 2.11 7.43
N ASP A 280 19.98 1.90 6.29
CA ASP A 280 20.06 0.65 5.53
C ASP A 280 19.97 0.92 4.03
N ALA A 281 20.24 -0.12 3.25
CA ALA A 281 20.16 -0.05 1.80
C ALA A 281 19.59 -1.36 1.24
N THR A 282 18.94 -1.26 0.10
CA THR A 282 18.53 -2.41 -0.71
C THR A 282 19.08 -2.22 -2.11
N TYR A 283 19.81 -3.19 -2.61
CA TYR A 283 20.22 -3.23 -4.01
C TYR A 283 19.43 -4.33 -4.71
N THR A 284 18.75 -3.97 -5.78
CA THR A 284 17.95 -4.90 -6.56
C THR A 284 18.56 -5.10 -7.94
N PHE A 285 18.93 -6.33 -8.21
CA PHE A 285 19.27 -6.79 -9.53
C PHE A 285 17.99 -7.23 -10.23
N ARG A 286 17.63 -6.58 -11.34
CA ARG A 286 16.45 -6.93 -12.13
C ARG A 286 16.83 -7.16 -13.57
N SER A 287 16.46 -8.30 -14.11
CA SER A 287 16.68 -8.64 -15.52
C SER A 287 15.36 -8.69 -16.26
N LEU A 288 15.19 -7.79 -17.22
CA LEU A 288 14.14 -7.85 -18.23
C LEU A 288 14.73 -8.45 -19.51
N TRP A 289 14.31 -9.68 -19.84
CA TRP A 289 14.95 -10.46 -20.90
C TRP A 289 15.03 -9.74 -22.27
N LYS A 290 14.03 -8.94 -22.59
CA LYS A 290 13.97 -8.17 -23.84
C LYS A 290 14.62 -6.79 -23.78
N ARG A 291 14.82 -6.23 -22.57
CA ARG A 291 15.32 -4.85 -22.38
C ARG A 291 16.75 -4.79 -21.88
N GLY A 292 17.12 -5.73 -21.03
CA GLY A 292 18.45 -5.75 -20.42
C GLY A 292 18.42 -5.79 -18.91
N LEU A 293 19.53 -5.34 -18.31
CA LEU A 293 19.76 -5.39 -16.88
C LEU A 293 19.49 -4.03 -16.23
N ILE A 294 18.67 -4.03 -15.21
CA ILE A 294 18.34 -2.85 -14.40
C ILE A 294 19.05 -2.99 -13.05
N HIS A 295 19.78 -1.96 -12.68
CA HIS A 295 20.39 -1.77 -11.39
C HIS A 295 19.52 -0.79 -10.59
N ASP A 296 18.89 -1.25 -9.50
CA ASP A 296 18.07 -0.43 -8.64
C ASP A 296 18.69 -0.40 -7.23
N GLY A 297 18.80 0.77 -6.65
CA GLY A 297 19.35 0.99 -5.33
C GLY A 297 18.43 1.87 -4.49
N GLU A 298 18.01 1.37 -3.35
CA GLU A 298 17.30 2.11 -2.32
C GLU A 298 18.20 2.34 -1.12
N PHE A 299 18.29 3.55 -0.62
CA PHE A 299 19.00 3.92 0.60
C PHE A 299 18.07 4.68 1.53
N ARG A 300 17.94 4.21 2.78
CA ARG A 300 17.14 4.85 3.81
C ARG A 300 18.03 5.31 4.96
N TYR A 301 17.78 6.51 5.41
CA TYR A 301 18.52 7.11 6.52
C TYR A 301 17.58 7.83 7.48
N LEU A 302 17.59 7.39 8.72
CA LEU A 302 16.78 7.90 9.81
C LEU A 302 17.67 8.63 10.83
N THR A 303 17.33 9.83 11.20
CA THR A 303 17.93 10.51 12.35
C THR A 303 16.88 10.69 13.44
N LYS A 304 17.27 11.22 14.59
CA LYS A 304 16.30 11.60 15.63
C LYS A 304 15.25 12.62 15.16
N ARG A 305 15.49 13.29 14.04
CA ARG A 305 14.65 14.41 13.56
C ARG A 305 14.28 14.30 12.08
N THR A 306 14.91 13.44 11.32
CA THR A 306 14.68 13.35 9.87
C THR A 306 14.52 11.92 9.42
N ASN A 307 13.65 11.71 8.43
CA ASN A 307 13.49 10.48 7.68
C ASN A 307 13.84 10.77 6.21
N ASN A 308 14.72 9.97 5.62
CA ASN A 308 15.25 10.18 4.29
C ASN A 308 15.22 8.87 3.50
N LEU A 309 14.83 8.97 2.24
CA LEU A 309 14.84 7.89 1.27
C LEU A 309 15.49 8.40 -0.02
N ILE A 310 16.38 7.63 -0.59
CA ILE A 310 16.91 7.83 -1.93
C ILE A 310 16.73 6.50 -2.68
N ASN A 311 16.12 6.57 -3.83
CA ASN A 311 15.98 5.46 -4.75
C ASN A 311 16.50 5.88 -6.13
N ALA A 312 17.34 5.06 -6.76
CA ALA A 312 17.89 5.30 -8.08
C ALA A 312 17.93 3.99 -8.87
N ALA A 313 17.41 4.03 -10.08
CA ALA A 313 17.45 2.90 -11.00
C ALA A 313 18.10 3.30 -12.33
N PHE A 314 18.82 2.38 -12.93
CA PHE A 314 19.54 2.59 -14.18
C PHE A 314 19.55 1.32 -15.04
N ILE A 315 19.26 1.48 -16.32
CA ILE A 315 19.43 0.46 -17.35
C ILE A 315 20.39 1.01 -18.41
N HIS A 316 21.41 0.23 -18.73
CA HIS A 316 22.35 0.57 -19.77
C HIS A 316 21.86 0.00 -21.10
N ASP A 317 21.73 0.86 -22.09
CA ASP A 317 21.35 0.49 -23.45
C ASP A 317 20.09 -0.40 -23.51
N ASP A 318 18.90 0.16 -23.19
CA ASP A 318 17.62 -0.57 -23.29
C ASP A 318 17.49 -1.14 -24.72
N ASP A 319 17.40 -2.46 -24.82
CA ASP A 319 17.48 -3.20 -26.09
C ASP A 319 16.32 -2.92 -27.05
N ILE A 320 15.21 -2.36 -26.56
CA ILE A 320 14.00 -2.11 -27.38
C ILE A 320 13.49 -0.67 -27.29
N TYR A 321 14.22 0.23 -26.62
CA TYR A 321 13.82 1.63 -26.51
C TYR A 321 14.69 2.54 -27.37
N ASP A 322 14.04 3.38 -28.18
CA ASP A 322 14.63 4.47 -28.97
C ASP A 322 13.76 5.72 -28.75
N ASP A 323 14.36 6.81 -28.25
CA ASP A 323 13.66 8.05 -27.91
C ASP A 323 13.26 8.88 -29.14
N ARG A 324 13.76 8.49 -30.29
CA ARG A 324 13.46 9.22 -31.53
C ARG A 324 12.03 8.96 -31.97
N THR A 325 11.27 10.03 -32.15
CA THR A 325 9.93 9.92 -32.69
C THR A 325 10.01 9.51 -34.18
N GLU A 326 9.02 8.73 -34.62
CA GLU A 326 8.92 8.34 -36.05
C GLU A 326 8.86 9.55 -36.99
N PHE A 327 8.42 10.69 -36.49
CA PHE A 327 8.42 11.98 -37.17
C PHE A 327 9.85 12.50 -37.48
N ASP A 328 10.77 12.39 -36.49
CA ASP A 328 12.18 12.77 -36.69
C ASP A 328 12.87 11.85 -37.71
N LEU A 329 12.42 10.61 -37.78
CA LEU A 329 12.95 9.59 -38.69
C LEU A 329 12.50 9.80 -40.14
N THR A 330 11.29 10.34 -40.37
CA THR A 330 10.71 10.50 -41.71
C THR A 330 11.06 11.82 -42.33
N THR A 331 11.31 12.87 -41.56
CA THR A 331 11.62 14.24 -42.09
C THR A 331 12.99 14.29 -42.75
N SER A 332 13.94 13.40 -42.37
CA SER A 332 15.29 13.34 -42.95
C SER A 332 15.39 12.46 -44.20
N GLY A 333 14.35 11.71 -44.58
CA GLY A 333 14.38 10.78 -45.73
C GLY A 333 15.34 9.59 -45.58
N ILE A 334 15.94 9.42 -44.42
CA ILE A 334 16.83 8.33 -44.07
C ILE A 334 16.22 7.66 -42.85
N ILE A 335 15.92 6.36 -42.91
CA ILE A 335 15.56 5.59 -41.70
C ILE A 335 16.85 5.45 -40.88
N PRO A 336 17.00 6.17 -39.77
CA PRO A 336 18.20 6.03 -38.94
C PRO A 336 18.27 4.65 -38.33
N GLU A 337 19.47 4.14 -38.17
CA GLU A 337 19.70 2.90 -37.45
C GLU A 337 19.19 3.01 -36.01
N PHE A 338 18.48 2.01 -35.53
CA PHE A 338 18.00 1.91 -34.16
C PHE A 338 19.15 2.12 -33.17
N LYS A 339 18.99 3.06 -32.24
CA LYS A 339 20.01 3.40 -31.25
C LYS A 339 19.48 3.15 -29.85
N LYS A 340 20.03 2.15 -29.16
CA LYS A 340 19.74 1.87 -27.76
C LYS A 340 20.03 3.08 -26.88
N GLN A 341 19.19 3.28 -25.89
CA GLN A 341 19.27 4.42 -24.96
C GLN A 341 19.49 3.96 -23.52
N ASN A 342 20.30 4.75 -22.81
CA ASN A 342 20.42 4.62 -21.36
C ASN A 342 19.19 5.23 -20.71
N ARG A 343 18.57 4.47 -19.78
CA ARG A 343 17.39 4.96 -19.07
C ARG A 343 17.61 4.94 -17.57
N TRP A 344 17.08 5.92 -16.88
CA TRP A 344 17.30 6.06 -15.45
C TRP A 344 16.10 6.69 -14.74
N LEU A 345 16.07 6.46 -13.42
CA LEU A 345 15.12 7.06 -12.50
C LEU A 345 15.86 7.50 -11.24
N LEU A 346 15.46 8.65 -10.71
CA LEU A 346 15.88 9.12 -9.40
C LEU A 346 14.65 9.58 -8.61
N HIS A 347 14.50 9.04 -7.41
CA HIS A 347 13.48 9.47 -6.46
C HIS A 347 14.10 9.70 -5.09
N THR A 348 13.80 10.85 -4.46
CA THR A 348 14.25 11.10 -3.10
C THR A 348 13.17 11.78 -2.29
N THR A 349 13.00 11.33 -1.06
CA THR A 349 12.14 11.99 -0.08
C THR A 349 12.92 12.33 1.17
N HIS A 350 12.63 13.49 1.72
CA HIS A 350 13.12 13.95 2.99
C HIS A 350 11.96 14.53 3.77
N SER A 351 11.83 14.16 5.03
CA SER A 351 10.95 14.81 5.99
C SER A 351 11.69 15.00 7.31
N GLY A 352 11.63 16.21 7.87
CA GLY A 352 12.41 16.51 9.03
C GLY A 352 11.81 17.59 9.93
N ALA A 353 12.19 17.56 11.21
CA ALA A 353 11.89 18.58 12.19
C ALA A 353 13.19 19.31 12.60
N ILE A 354 13.36 20.54 12.17
CA ILE A 354 14.49 21.39 12.59
C ILE A 354 14.33 21.72 14.09
N SER A 355 13.11 22.07 14.49
CA SER A 355 12.73 22.36 15.87
C SER A 355 11.26 21.98 16.12
N LYS A 356 10.71 22.30 17.30
CA LYS A 356 9.30 22.07 17.63
C LYS A 356 8.33 22.70 16.62
N ASN A 357 8.71 23.84 16.04
CA ASN A 357 7.85 24.63 15.18
C ASN A 357 8.28 24.60 13.70
N TRP A 358 9.50 24.18 13.40
CA TRP A 358 10.05 24.19 12.05
C TRP A 358 10.24 22.80 11.51
N SER A 359 9.75 22.53 10.31
CA SER A 359 9.93 21.28 9.59
C SER A 359 10.36 21.52 8.14
N THR A 360 10.99 20.51 7.57
CA THR A 360 11.40 20.46 6.16
C THR A 360 10.78 19.27 5.48
N LYS A 361 10.42 19.43 4.22
CA LYS A 361 9.99 18.34 3.34
C LYS A 361 10.62 18.53 1.97
N ILE A 362 11.15 17.45 1.41
CA ILE A 362 11.59 17.35 0.01
C ILE A 362 10.98 16.10 -0.57
N SER A 363 10.44 16.20 -1.77
CA SER A 363 10.04 15.09 -2.62
C SER A 363 10.48 15.45 -4.02
N TYR A 364 11.41 14.70 -4.57
CA TYR A 364 11.98 14.93 -5.89
C TYR A 364 11.95 13.63 -6.68
N SER A 365 11.36 13.68 -7.86
CA SER A 365 11.32 12.55 -8.78
C SER A 365 11.75 13.01 -10.16
N ALA A 366 12.58 12.22 -10.83
CA ALA A 366 13.02 12.45 -12.19
C ALA A 366 13.23 11.13 -12.92
N VAL A 367 12.91 11.12 -14.20
CA VAL A 367 13.15 10.00 -15.12
C VAL A 367 13.86 10.49 -16.38
N SER A 368 14.52 9.57 -17.07
CA SER A 368 15.24 9.87 -18.31
C SER A 368 14.32 10.29 -19.45
N ASP A 369 13.13 9.72 -19.49
CA ASP A 369 12.20 9.82 -20.62
C ASP A 369 10.75 9.62 -20.18
N THR A 370 9.81 9.98 -21.01
CA THR A 370 8.36 9.97 -20.76
C THR A 370 7.78 8.56 -20.63
N ASP A 371 8.40 7.57 -21.28
CA ASP A 371 7.91 6.20 -21.31
C ASP A 371 8.50 5.32 -20.19
N TYR A 372 9.49 5.84 -19.41
CA TYR A 372 10.20 5.06 -18.39
C TYR A 372 9.26 4.34 -17.41
N LEU A 373 8.30 5.08 -16.86
CA LEU A 373 7.37 4.51 -15.86
C LEU A 373 6.39 3.51 -16.47
N GLN A 374 6.00 3.69 -17.70
CA GLN A 374 5.10 2.75 -18.41
C GLN A 374 5.81 1.46 -18.79
N ASP A 375 7.07 1.55 -19.19
CA ASP A 375 7.83 0.44 -19.74
C ASP A 375 8.56 -0.39 -18.68
N ILE A 376 9.13 0.26 -17.68
CA ILE A 376 10.02 -0.34 -16.69
C ILE A 376 9.40 -0.30 -15.30
N GLY A 377 8.61 0.76 -15.02
CA GLY A 377 8.22 1.26 -13.71
C GLY A 377 7.18 0.39 -13.06
N GLY A 378 6.97 -0.60 -12.81
CA GLY A 378 6.06 -1.29 -11.88
C GLY A 378 6.62 -1.50 -10.50
N ASP A 379 7.95 -1.42 -10.31
CA ASP A 379 8.63 -1.79 -9.07
C ASP A 379 9.31 -0.63 -8.34
N VAL A 380 9.30 0.56 -8.92
CA VAL A 380 9.82 1.75 -8.25
C VAL A 380 8.73 2.29 -7.33
N GLY A 381 8.40 1.48 -6.35
CA GLY A 381 7.19 1.57 -5.55
C GLY A 381 7.07 2.75 -4.60
N SER A 382 8.01 3.70 -4.62
CA SER A 382 7.92 4.87 -3.76
C SER A 382 7.38 6.10 -4.48
N ILE A 383 7.45 6.14 -5.82
CA ILE A 383 7.00 7.30 -6.59
C ILE A 383 5.48 7.35 -6.71
N ALA A 384 4.84 6.21 -6.89
CA ALA A 384 3.39 6.12 -7.01
C ALA A 384 2.65 6.23 -5.66
N THR A 385 3.35 6.08 -4.54
CA THR A 385 2.75 6.08 -3.20
C THR A 385 2.98 7.35 -2.39
N ASP A 386 3.57 8.39 -2.98
CA ASP A 386 3.59 9.68 -2.30
C ASP A 386 2.13 10.18 -2.21
N LYS A 387 1.58 10.12 -0.98
CA LYS A 387 0.17 10.47 -0.67
C LYS A 387 -0.25 11.89 -1.09
N ALA A 388 0.64 12.65 -1.68
CA ALA A 388 0.33 13.92 -2.30
C ALA A 388 -0.48 13.75 -3.61
N THR A 389 -0.48 12.56 -4.21
CA THR A 389 -1.29 12.21 -5.38
C THR A 389 -2.63 11.54 -5.03
N ASP A 390 -2.91 11.26 -3.75
CA ASP A 390 -4.21 10.70 -3.28
C ASP A 390 -5.43 11.60 -3.61
N ASN A 391 -5.20 12.82 -4.10
CA ASN A 391 -6.26 13.73 -4.56
C ASN A 391 -6.49 13.68 -6.08
N ILE A 392 -5.66 12.98 -6.83
CA ILE A 392 -5.97 12.69 -8.22
C ILE A 392 -6.88 11.48 -8.19
N ASP A 393 -8.10 11.71 -8.57
CA ASP A 393 -9.22 10.79 -8.57
C ASP A 393 -8.77 9.36 -8.95
N ALA A 394 -8.69 8.48 -7.96
CA ALA A 394 -8.42 7.05 -8.17
C ALA A 394 -9.47 6.37 -9.08
N SER A 395 -10.50 7.13 -9.49
CA SER A 395 -11.49 6.74 -10.49
C SER A 395 -10.93 6.64 -11.90
N LEU A 396 -9.72 7.16 -12.14
CA LEU A 396 -9.16 7.21 -13.49
C LEU A 396 -8.39 5.96 -13.87
N GLY A 397 -8.50 4.85 -13.18
CA GLY A 397 -8.03 3.51 -13.62
C GLY A 397 -6.66 3.45 -14.33
N LYS A 398 -5.94 4.56 -14.40
CA LYS A 398 -4.74 4.75 -15.19
C LYS A 398 -3.54 4.99 -14.29
N ASN A 399 -2.54 4.18 -14.46
CA ASN A 399 -1.19 4.39 -13.95
C ASN A 399 -0.48 5.59 -14.64
N THR A 400 -1.22 6.55 -15.14
CA THR A 400 -0.67 7.73 -15.81
C THR A 400 -0.58 8.88 -14.83
N ILE A 401 0.62 9.06 -14.33
CA ILE A 401 1.01 10.31 -13.65
C ILE A 401 1.34 11.29 -14.77
N PRO A 402 0.58 12.40 -14.96
CA PRO A 402 0.84 13.31 -16.06
C PRO A 402 2.17 14.06 -15.91
N ALA A 403 2.62 14.28 -14.68
CA ALA A 403 3.88 14.93 -14.38
C ALA A 403 4.44 14.48 -13.04
N LEU A 404 5.75 14.37 -12.95
CA LEU A 404 6.47 14.12 -11.71
C LEU A 404 6.63 15.43 -10.95
N ASN A 405 6.14 15.47 -9.73
CA ASN A 405 6.25 16.63 -8.85
C ASN A 405 7.63 16.69 -8.18
N ARG A 406 8.25 17.86 -8.19
CA ARG A 406 9.53 18.18 -7.55
C ARG A 406 9.30 19.31 -6.57
N ILE A 407 9.22 18.99 -5.28
CA ILE A 407 8.89 19.97 -4.24
C ILE A 407 9.89 19.95 -3.10
N ALA A 408 10.31 21.14 -2.69
CA ALA A 408 11.05 21.35 -1.45
C ALA A 408 10.36 22.43 -0.63
N SER A 409 10.21 22.21 0.67
CA SER A 409 9.58 23.20 1.55
C SER A 409 10.21 23.28 2.93
N ILE A 410 10.19 24.49 3.48
CA ILE A 410 10.48 24.78 4.88
C ILE A 410 9.19 25.35 5.49
N ASN A 411 8.70 24.70 6.53
CA ASN A 411 7.42 25.02 7.12
C ASN A 411 7.61 25.45 8.57
N TYR A 412 6.96 26.54 8.93
CA TYR A 412 6.81 27.01 10.31
C TYR A 412 5.38 26.82 10.78
N ARG A 413 5.17 26.19 11.94
CA ARG A 413 3.87 26.02 12.57
C ARG A 413 3.91 26.55 14.00
N GLY A 414 3.31 27.71 14.21
CA GLY A 414 3.10 28.30 15.52
C GLY A 414 1.64 28.15 15.99
N GLU A 415 1.29 28.77 17.11
CA GLU A 415 -0.10 28.77 17.61
C GLU A 415 -1.05 29.56 16.71
N LYS A 416 -0.61 30.72 16.22
CA LYS A 416 -1.41 31.64 15.41
C LYS A 416 -0.87 31.75 13.98
N TRP A 417 0.43 31.57 13.81
CA TRP A 417 1.13 31.70 12.53
C TRP A 417 1.52 30.38 11.95
N ASN A 418 1.23 30.17 10.67
CA ASN A 418 1.78 29.10 9.87
C ASN A 418 2.37 29.70 8.60
N SER A 419 3.61 29.33 8.29
CA SER A 419 4.29 29.83 7.09
C SER A 419 5.00 28.69 6.38
N ALA A 420 5.03 28.72 5.06
CA ALA A 420 5.72 27.78 4.21
C ALA A 420 6.49 28.55 3.12
N LEU A 421 7.78 28.26 3.01
CA LEU A 421 8.56 28.60 1.84
C LEU A 421 8.68 27.34 0.97
N ILE A 422 8.23 27.42 -0.27
CA ILE A 422 8.08 26.30 -1.19
C ILE A 422 8.85 26.60 -2.48
N VAL A 423 9.57 25.62 -2.97
CA VAL A 423 10.07 25.57 -4.36
C VAL A 423 9.46 24.33 -4.99
N GLN A 424 8.76 24.50 -6.09
CA GLN A 424 8.06 23.42 -6.77
C GLN A 424 8.29 23.51 -8.29
N GLY A 425 8.66 22.39 -8.89
CA GLY A 425 8.76 22.20 -10.30
C GLY A 425 8.14 20.87 -10.73
N PHE A 426 8.07 20.66 -12.01
CA PHE A 426 7.44 19.48 -12.60
C PHE A 426 8.31 18.92 -13.74
N GLN A 427 8.28 17.60 -13.92
CA GLN A 427 8.69 16.96 -15.14
C GLN A 427 7.45 16.34 -15.78
N VAL A 428 6.99 16.91 -16.86
CA VAL A 428 5.88 16.35 -17.63
C VAL A 428 6.33 15.06 -18.29
N ILE A 429 5.55 13.99 -18.10
CA ILE A 429 5.82 12.66 -18.65
C ILE A 429 4.69 12.16 -19.55
N ASP A 430 3.52 12.82 -19.53
CA ASP A 430 2.45 12.60 -20.49
C ASP A 430 2.58 13.67 -21.61
N PRO A 431 2.89 13.29 -22.85
CA PRO A 431 3.06 14.25 -23.95
C PRO A 431 1.81 15.08 -24.26
N PHE A 432 0.63 14.64 -23.79
CA PHE A 432 -0.64 15.33 -23.98
C PHE A 432 -1.06 16.17 -22.77
N ALA A 433 -0.34 16.06 -21.65
CA ALA A 433 -0.63 16.89 -20.49
C ALA A 433 -0.11 18.33 -20.72
N PRO A 434 -0.88 19.35 -20.33
CA PRO A 434 -0.40 20.71 -20.40
C PRO A 434 0.75 20.89 -19.39
N GLU A 435 1.78 21.60 -19.80
CA GLU A 435 2.84 22.02 -18.90
C GLU A 435 2.27 22.85 -17.74
N GLN A 436 2.77 22.60 -16.54
CA GLN A 436 2.35 23.26 -15.33
C GLN A 436 3.33 24.36 -14.94
N TYR A 437 2.83 25.46 -14.36
CA TYR A 437 3.68 26.50 -13.82
C TYR A 437 4.48 26.01 -12.62
N GLU A 438 5.77 26.25 -12.65
CA GLU A 438 6.67 26.09 -11.53
C GLU A 438 6.50 27.23 -10.53
N LYS A 439 6.81 27.03 -9.25
CA LYS A 439 6.78 28.02 -8.18
C LYS A 439 8.18 28.22 -7.63
N LEU A 440 8.85 29.34 -7.98
CA LEU A 440 10.30 29.53 -7.83
C LEU A 440 10.69 30.89 -7.25
N PRO A 441 10.47 31.24 -5.96
CA PRO A 441 9.83 30.48 -4.88
C PRO A 441 8.35 30.85 -4.66
N SER A 442 7.68 30.14 -3.75
CA SER A 442 6.40 30.53 -3.17
C SER A 442 6.51 30.67 -1.65
N LEU A 443 6.12 31.83 -1.11
CA LEU A 443 6.02 32.11 0.32
C LEU A 443 4.55 32.25 0.71
N ILE A 444 4.04 31.29 1.45
CA ILE A 444 2.66 31.30 1.95
C ILE A 444 2.72 31.48 3.45
N SER A 445 2.01 32.47 3.98
CA SER A 445 1.93 32.73 5.40
C SER A 445 0.47 32.94 5.81
N SER A 446 0.04 32.33 6.89
CA SER A 446 -1.30 32.50 7.44
C SER A 446 -1.26 32.85 8.92
N TYR A 447 -2.06 33.83 9.30
CA TYR A 447 -2.33 34.21 10.67
C TYR A 447 -3.78 33.95 11.01
N ARG A 448 -4.04 33.19 12.07
CA ARG A 448 -5.39 32.93 12.56
C ARG A 448 -5.47 33.19 14.05
N ASP A 449 -6.42 34.01 14.44
CA ASP A 449 -6.68 34.34 15.84
C ASP A 449 -8.16 34.56 16.11
N ASN A 450 -8.53 34.32 17.35
CA ASN A 450 -9.88 34.60 17.85
C ASN A 450 -9.80 35.82 18.79
N TYR A 451 -10.38 36.94 18.37
CA TYR A 451 -10.49 38.13 19.19
C TYR A 451 -11.94 38.28 19.72
N LYS A 452 -12.16 37.88 20.97
CA LYS A 452 -13.50 37.73 21.56
C LYS A 452 -14.34 36.72 20.75
N GLU A 453 -15.39 37.19 20.10
CA GLU A 453 -16.30 36.41 19.30
C GLU A 453 -15.99 36.44 17.79
N LEU A 454 -14.98 37.22 17.40
CA LEU A 454 -14.55 37.34 16.02
C LEU A 454 -13.39 36.39 15.71
N MET A 455 -13.46 35.73 14.60
CA MET A 455 -12.34 34.97 14.04
C MET A 455 -11.70 35.79 12.93
N VAL A 456 -10.39 35.97 13.02
CA VAL A 456 -9.60 36.71 12.02
C VAL A 456 -8.66 35.69 11.34
N ASP A 457 -8.75 35.58 10.03
CA ASP A 457 -7.85 34.76 9.20
C ASP A 457 -7.22 35.68 8.14
N VAL A 458 -5.91 35.80 8.14
CA VAL A 458 -5.17 36.60 7.16
C VAL A 458 -4.14 35.70 6.50
N LYS A 459 -4.19 35.61 5.19
CA LYS A 459 -3.24 34.86 4.36
C LYS A 459 -2.48 35.82 3.48
N PHE A 460 -1.20 35.59 3.40
CA PHE A 460 -0.28 36.22 2.46
C PHE A 460 0.34 35.13 1.59
N ASP A 461 0.27 35.31 0.27
CA ASP A 461 0.86 34.42 -0.72
C ASP A 461 1.69 35.28 -1.69
N TYR A 462 2.99 35.05 -1.70
CA TYR A 462 3.88 35.59 -2.71
C TYR A 462 4.47 34.43 -3.50
N THR A 463 4.26 34.39 -4.81
CA THR A 463 4.73 33.32 -5.67
C THR A 463 5.29 33.92 -6.97
N TYR A 464 6.50 33.49 -7.33
CA TYR A 464 7.04 33.67 -8.67
C TYR A 464 6.70 32.41 -9.47
N PHE A 465 5.97 32.59 -10.56
CA PHE A 465 5.56 31.55 -11.48
C PHE A 465 6.46 31.61 -12.72
N ASP A 466 7.00 30.43 -13.06
CA ASP A 466 7.80 30.22 -14.24
C ASP A 466 7.29 28.99 -15.00
N LYS A 467 7.62 28.91 -16.27
CA LYS A 467 7.23 27.80 -17.10
C LYS A 467 8.25 27.66 -18.24
N ASP A 468 8.65 26.43 -18.53
CA ASP A 468 9.43 26.15 -19.72
C ASP A 468 8.56 26.49 -20.95
N ASN A 469 8.94 27.53 -21.71
CA ASN A 469 8.08 28.12 -22.67
C ASN A 469 8.75 28.42 -24.03
N GLU A 470 9.87 27.72 -24.32
CA GLU A 470 10.60 27.96 -25.57
C GLU A 470 9.69 27.88 -26.82
N ASP A 471 8.65 27.02 -26.77
CA ASP A 471 7.69 26.81 -27.86
C ASP A 471 6.31 27.46 -27.63
N LEU A 472 6.09 28.12 -26.46
CA LEU A 472 4.79 28.70 -26.13
C LEU A 472 4.70 30.16 -26.63
N VAL A 473 3.52 30.56 -27.13
CA VAL A 473 3.23 31.91 -27.58
C VAL A 473 1.95 32.46 -26.95
N GLY A 474 1.90 33.78 -26.80
CA GLY A 474 0.74 34.49 -26.30
C GLY A 474 0.52 34.29 -24.77
N PRO A 475 -0.74 34.26 -24.30
CA PRO A 475 -1.04 34.21 -22.88
C PRO A 475 -0.49 32.98 -22.15
N LEU A 476 -0.20 31.90 -22.88
CA LEU A 476 0.40 30.66 -22.32
C LEU A 476 1.89 30.81 -22.02
N ALA A 477 2.56 31.78 -22.62
CA ALA A 477 3.98 32.09 -22.39
C ALA A 477 4.19 33.10 -21.24
N THR A 478 3.13 33.64 -20.64
CA THR A 478 3.20 34.63 -19.57
C THR A 478 3.79 34.01 -18.31
N PHE A 479 4.79 34.67 -17.73
CA PHE A 479 5.37 34.30 -16.43
C PHE A 479 5.55 35.55 -15.56
N GLY A 480 5.84 35.38 -14.29
CA GLY A 480 6.02 36.52 -13.39
C GLY A 480 5.61 36.24 -11.94
N GLN A 481 5.48 37.28 -11.17
CA GLN A 481 5.19 37.18 -9.74
C GLN A 481 3.77 37.64 -9.42
N ARG A 482 3.21 37.01 -8.40
CA ARG A 482 1.92 37.37 -7.81
C ARG A 482 2.07 37.52 -6.31
N ALA A 483 1.58 38.62 -5.76
CA ALA A 483 1.40 38.83 -4.34
C ALA A 483 -0.10 38.91 -4.01
N VAL A 484 -0.55 38.17 -3.02
CA VAL A 484 -1.95 38.12 -2.56
C VAL A 484 -2.03 38.36 -1.08
N LEU A 485 -2.96 39.24 -0.68
CA LEU A 485 -3.39 39.38 0.69
C LEU A 485 -4.88 39.01 0.77
N ASP A 486 -5.20 37.92 1.45
CA ASP A 486 -6.57 37.43 1.70
C ASP A 486 -6.90 37.55 3.18
N ALA A 487 -7.73 38.55 3.52
CA ALA A 487 -8.12 38.86 4.89
C ALA A 487 -9.61 38.54 5.09
N THR A 488 -9.90 37.72 6.08
CA THR A 488 -11.25 37.30 6.44
C THR A 488 -11.54 37.61 7.90
N ILE A 489 -12.74 38.15 8.16
CA ILE A 489 -13.28 38.34 9.51
C ILE A 489 -14.64 37.62 9.55
N ASP A 490 -14.73 36.58 10.38
CA ASP A 490 -15.96 35.83 10.63
C ASP A 490 -16.49 36.16 12.03
N ALA A 491 -17.80 36.30 12.17
CA ALA A 491 -18.49 36.49 13.45
C ALA A 491 -19.47 35.30 13.70
N PRO A 492 -18.95 34.15 14.21
CA PRO A 492 -19.78 32.95 14.37
C PRO A 492 -20.66 33.03 15.63
N PHE A 493 -21.96 33.08 15.46
CA PHE A 493 -22.95 32.91 16.51
C PHE A 493 -23.49 31.49 16.47
N ARG A 494 -23.18 30.69 17.49
CA ARG A 494 -23.54 29.26 17.57
C ARG A 494 -24.30 28.93 18.85
N ASN A 495 -25.30 28.09 18.73
CA ASN A 495 -25.99 27.48 19.84
C ASN A 495 -26.34 26.01 19.54
N ARG A 496 -27.13 25.35 20.39
CA ARG A 496 -27.46 23.92 20.24
C ARG A 496 -28.33 23.61 19.02
N TRP A 497 -29.13 24.55 18.56
CA TRP A 497 -30.12 24.36 17.49
C TRP A 497 -29.74 24.98 16.16
N GLY A 498 -28.59 25.67 16.10
CA GLY A 498 -28.15 26.26 14.84
C GLY A 498 -27.05 27.27 14.98
N PHE A 499 -26.66 27.82 13.86
CA PHE A 499 -25.61 28.82 13.76
C PHE A 499 -25.95 29.88 12.70
N ILE A 500 -25.33 31.05 12.85
CA ILE A 500 -25.26 32.11 11.85
C ILE A 500 -23.90 32.75 11.90
N THR A 501 -23.23 32.82 10.77
CA THR A 501 -21.85 33.31 10.63
C THR A 501 -21.80 34.33 9.50
N PRO A 502 -21.97 35.62 9.77
CA PRO A 502 -21.60 36.64 8.80
C PRO A 502 -20.09 36.69 8.66
N SER A 503 -19.62 36.91 7.44
CA SER A 503 -18.22 36.96 7.07
C SER A 503 -17.95 38.08 6.07
N LEU A 504 -16.88 38.81 6.34
CA LEU A 504 -16.30 39.79 5.42
C LEU A 504 -14.94 39.28 4.98
N ASN A 505 -14.71 39.27 3.67
CA ASN A 505 -13.44 38.87 3.11
C ASN A 505 -12.97 39.94 2.11
N LEU A 506 -11.68 40.25 2.15
CA LEU A 506 -11.02 41.16 1.23
C LEU A 506 -9.83 40.48 0.62
N ILE A 507 -9.82 40.32 -0.72
CA ILE A 507 -8.73 39.73 -1.44
C ILE A 507 -8.08 40.81 -2.30
N HIS A 508 -6.82 41.13 -1.96
CA HIS A 508 -5.99 42.06 -2.73
C HIS A 508 -4.92 41.25 -3.47
N ARG A 509 -4.82 41.47 -4.79
CA ARG A 509 -3.91 40.75 -5.68
C ARG A 509 -3.10 41.76 -6.47
N LYS A 510 -1.80 41.55 -6.53
CA LYS A 510 -0.88 42.36 -7.34
C LYS A 510 0.01 41.43 -8.15
N TYR A 511 0.11 41.73 -9.43
CA TYR A 511 0.97 40.99 -10.35
C TYR A 511 2.10 41.88 -10.83
N ASP A 512 3.20 41.25 -11.21
CA ASP A 512 4.30 41.86 -11.95
C ASP A 512 4.72 40.81 -13.02
N LEU A 513 4.30 41.07 -14.24
CA LEU A 513 4.36 40.12 -15.35
C LEU A 513 5.44 40.56 -16.34
N ASN A 514 6.13 39.61 -16.92
CA ASN A 514 7.11 39.87 -17.94
C ASN A 514 6.42 40.37 -19.24
N ASP A 515 7.08 41.25 -19.92
CA ASP A 515 6.60 41.98 -21.11
C ASP A 515 6.40 41.02 -22.33
N GLU A 516 5.33 40.29 -22.35
CA GLU A 516 4.86 39.66 -23.59
C GLU A 516 3.78 40.53 -24.27
N PRO A 517 3.78 40.62 -25.61
CA PRO A 517 2.98 41.60 -26.36
C PRO A 517 1.46 41.47 -26.21
N LEU A 518 0.96 40.47 -25.47
CA LEU A 518 -0.47 40.21 -25.31
C LEU A 518 -0.96 40.50 -23.89
N ALA A 519 -0.08 40.76 -22.92
CA ALA A 519 -0.51 41.21 -21.59
C ALA A 519 -0.94 42.69 -21.71
N ALA A 520 -2.21 42.97 -21.61
CA ALA A 520 -2.75 44.34 -21.70
C ALA A 520 -2.23 45.23 -20.54
N ARG A 521 -1.70 44.63 -19.47
CA ARG A 521 -1.09 45.30 -18.32
C ARG A 521 0.06 44.46 -17.76
N SER A 522 1.24 45.07 -17.62
CA SER A 522 2.41 44.42 -17.01
C SER A 522 2.29 44.26 -15.45
N SER A 523 1.49 45.10 -14.83
CA SER A 523 1.33 45.11 -13.37
C SER A 523 -0.12 45.30 -12.93
N PRO A 524 -1.02 44.37 -13.24
CA PRO A 524 -2.42 44.48 -12.81
C PRO A 524 -2.55 44.34 -11.28
N GLU A 525 -3.44 45.16 -10.72
CA GLU A 525 -3.73 45.21 -9.27
C GLU A 525 -5.25 45.23 -9.07
N LEU A 526 -5.79 44.30 -8.30
CA LEU A 526 -7.21 44.11 -8.05
C LEU A 526 -7.48 43.90 -6.57
N THR A 527 -8.60 44.50 -6.12
CA THR A 527 -9.08 44.33 -4.76
C THR A 527 -10.54 43.93 -4.78
N THR A 528 -10.80 42.70 -4.40
CA THR A 528 -12.14 42.10 -4.51
C THR A 528 -12.72 41.90 -3.10
N PRO A 529 -13.70 42.73 -2.66
CA PRO A 529 -14.44 42.49 -1.44
C PRO A 529 -15.50 41.42 -1.63
N ALA A 530 -15.70 40.60 -0.59
CA ALA A 530 -16.75 39.59 -0.55
C ALA A 530 -17.48 39.65 0.80
N PHE A 531 -18.78 39.47 0.74
CA PHE A 531 -19.63 39.28 1.93
C PHE A 531 -20.30 37.92 1.84
N SER A 532 -20.30 37.17 2.94
CA SER A 532 -21.11 35.96 3.02
C SER A 532 -21.84 35.84 4.35
N LEU A 533 -22.96 35.14 4.30
CA LEU A 533 -23.77 34.81 5.47
C LEU A 533 -24.07 33.30 5.42
N ASP A 534 -23.41 32.56 6.32
CA ASP A 534 -23.61 31.13 6.47
C ASP A 534 -24.53 30.87 7.67
N SER A 535 -25.62 30.17 7.46
CA SER A 535 -26.61 29.88 8.51
C SER A 535 -27.12 28.46 8.37
N GLY A 536 -27.37 27.82 9.50
CA GLY A 536 -27.92 26.47 9.52
C GLY A 536 -28.70 26.22 10.81
N LEU A 537 -29.68 25.35 10.69
CA LEU A 537 -30.45 24.82 11.82
C LEU A 537 -30.03 23.34 12.02
N ILE A 538 -30.13 22.91 13.26
CA ILE A 538 -29.85 21.53 13.65
C ILE A 538 -31.04 20.99 14.40
N PHE A 539 -31.76 20.06 13.78
CA PHE A 539 -32.82 19.30 14.40
C PHE A 539 -32.33 17.90 14.67
N ASP A 540 -32.67 17.37 15.83
CA ASP A 540 -32.33 15.98 16.14
C ASP A 540 -33.54 15.29 16.79
N ARG A 541 -33.62 13.98 16.57
CA ARG A 541 -34.64 13.13 17.22
C ARG A 541 -34.03 11.75 17.50
N PHE A 542 -34.51 11.14 18.56
CA PHE A 542 -34.27 9.74 18.86
C PHE A 542 -35.46 8.90 18.45
N PHE A 543 -35.20 7.72 17.90
CA PHE A 543 -36.24 6.76 17.54
C PHE A 543 -35.67 5.35 17.55
N SER A 544 -36.55 4.35 17.72
CA SER A 544 -36.15 2.93 17.67
C SER A 544 -36.68 2.31 16.39
N ALA A 545 -35.84 1.60 15.67
CA ALA A 545 -36.16 0.85 14.48
C ALA A 545 -35.36 -0.44 14.41
N MET A 546 -35.93 -1.52 13.88
CA MET A 546 -35.24 -2.82 13.70
C MET A 546 -34.55 -3.33 14.98
N GLY A 547 -35.13 -3.03 16.17
CA GLY A 547 -34.57 -3.45 17.47
C GLY A 547 -33.33 -2.70 17.93
N ARG A 548 -33.04 -1.52 17.33
CA ARG A 548 -31.94 -0.63 17.72
C ARG A 548 -32.42 0.80 17.87
N ASP A 549 -31.72 1.55 18.70
CA ASP A 549 -31.98 2.97 18.91
C ASP A 549 -31.07 3.82 18.04
N PHE A 550 -31.69 4.81 17.40
CA PHE A 550 -31.04 5.74 16.48
C PHE A 550 -31.23 7.18 16.92
N GLN A 551 -30.24 8.01 16.64
CA GLN A 551 -30.36 9.46 16.59
C GLN A 551 -30.35 9.89 15.12
N GLN A 552 -31.35 10.65 14.70
CA GLN A 552 -31.35 11.28 13.38
C GLN A 552 -31.14 12.78 13.54
N THR A 553 -30.23 13.35 12.75
CA THR A 553 -30.13 14.79 12.58
C THR A 553 -30.75 15.22 11.25
N LEU A 554 -31.29 16.45 11.21
CA LEU A 554 -31.72 17.12 9.99
C LEU A 554 -31.19 18.55 10.03
N GLU A 555 -30.35 18.90 9.04
CA GLU A 555 -29.54 20.08 9.02
C GLU A 555 -29.77 20.89 7.72
N PRO A 556 -30.80 21.72 7.66
CA PRO A 556 -30.92 22.72 6.59
C PRO A 556 -29.87 23.81 6.76
N ARG A 557 -29.23 24.17 5.62
CA ARG A 557 -28.18 25.19 5.54
C ARG A 557 -28.48 26.17 4.41
N LEU A 558 -28.30 27.44 4.69
CA LEU A 558 -28.42 28.54 3.75
C LEU A 558 -27.10 29.31 3.75
N TYR A 559 -26.55 29.53 2.57
CA TYR A 559 -25.35 30.30 2.41
C TYR A 559 -25.52 31.34 1.32
N PHE A 560 -25.56 32.60 1.75
CA PHE A 560 -25.60 33.74 0.84
C PHE A 560 -24.17 34.22 0.59
N LEU A 561 -23.86 34.50 -0.69
CA LEU A 561 -22.57 35.03 -1.10
C LEU A 561 -22.78 36.20 -2.05
N TYR A 562 -22.08 37.32 -1.76
CA TYR A 562 -21.95 38.46 -2.62
C TYR A 562 -20.48 38.77 -2.87
N VAL A 563 -20.07 38.80 -4.15
CA VAL A 563 -18.74 39.19 -4.62
C VAL A 563 -18.97 40.07 -5.82
N ASP A 564 -18.42 41.28 -5.82
CA ASP A 564 -18.56 42.21 -6.93
C ASP A 564 -17.74 41.73 -8.15
N PHE A 565 -18.19 42.10 -9.35
CA PHE A 565 -17.46 41.77 -10.55
C PHE A 565 -16.24 42.64 -10.72
N ASP A 566 -15.11 42.00 -11.01
CA ASP A 566 -13.86 42.63 -11.48
C ASP A 566 -13.44 42.01 -12.80
N GLU A 567 -13.04 42.84 -13.77
CA GLU A 567 -12.49 42.35 -15.05
C GLU A 567 -11.16 41.61 -14.83
N GLN A 568 -11.10 40.33 -15.20
CA GLN A 568 -9.94 39.43 -14.97
C GLN A 568 -9.49 38.68 -16.22
N ASP A 569 -10.03 39.01 -17.39
CA ASP A 569 -9.70 38.31 -18.65
C ASP A 569 -8.25 38.53 -19.08
N ASP A 570 -7.66 39.66 -18.68
CA ASP A 570 -6.26 40.00 -18.90
C ASP A 570 -5.27 39.42 -17.89
N LEU A 571 -5.76 38.72 -16.85
CA LEU A 571 -4.90 38.08 -15.87
C LEU A 571 -4.43 36.70 -16.33
N PRO A 572 -3.20 36.29 -16.00
CA PRO A 572 -2.71 34.94 -16.26
C PRO A 572 -3.52 33.87 -15.49
N GLN A 573 -3.33 32.62 -15.88
CA GLN A 573 -3.89 31.46 -15.19
C GLN A 573 -2.74 30.59 -14.69
N PHE A 574 -2.06 31.05 -13.65
CA PHE A 574 -0.91 30.35 -13.09
C PHE A 574 -1.32 29.09 -12.30
N ASP A 575 -2.26 29.23 -11.36
CA ASP A 575 -2.68 28.13 -10.47
C ASP A 575 -4.21 28.06 -10.30
N ALA A 576 -4.96 28.85 -11.08
CA ALA A 576 -6.41 28.79 -11.01
C ALA A 576 -6.94 27.57 -11.77
N THR A 577 -7.84 26.85 -11.13
CA THR A 577 -8.60 25.74 -11.73
C THR A 577 -10.06 25.82 -11.31
N ALA A 578 -10.96 25.28 -12.14
CA ALA A 578 -12.35 25.11 -11.72
C ALA A 578 -12.41 24.05 -10.62
N SER A 579 -13.04 24.37 -9.50
CA SER A 579 -13.24 23.40 -8.43
C SER A 579 -14.19 22.31 -8.89
N THR A 580 -13.86 21.03 -8.56
CA THR A 580 -14.78 19.91 -8.86
C THR A 580 -16.09 20.09 -8.07
N PRO A 581 -17.23 20.19 -8.73
CA PRO A 581 -18.49 20.41 -8.03
C PRO A 581 -18.85 19.27 -7.07
N SER A 582 -19.32 19.62 -5.87
CA SER A 582 -19.84 18.70 -4.85
C SER A 582 -20.77 19.43 -3.90
N TYR A 583 -21.50 18.71 -3.05
CA TYR A 583 -22.33 19.32 -2.03
C TYR A 583 -21.55 20.32 -1.13
N SER A 584 -20.34 19.97 -0.74
CA SER A 584 -19.50 20.83 0.10
C SER A 584 -19.03 22.11 -0.61
N GLN A 585 -18.90 22.06 -1.93
CA GLN A 585 -18.45 23.19 -2.75
C GLN A 585 -19.53 24.28 -2.87
N LEU A 586 -20.81 23.95 -2.63
CA LEU A 586 -21.93 24.90 -2.68
C LEU A 586 -21.79 26.05 -1.66
N PHE A 587 -21.00 25.85 -0.61
CA PHE A 587 -20.84 26.78 0.53
C PHE A 587 -19.44 27.42 0.57
N ARG A 588 -18.77 27.51 -0.58
CA ARG A 588 -17.45 28.16 -0.70
C ARG A 588 -17.57 29.62 -1.13
N LYS A 589 -16.55 30.42 -0.72
CA LYS A 589 -16.45 31.85 -1.07
C LYS A 589 -16.04 32.08 -2.54
N ASN A 590 -15.34 31.11 -3.13
CA ASN A 590 -14.92 31.19 -4.55
C ASN A 590 -15.20 29.86 -5.25
N ARG A 591 -15.73 29.90 -6.46
CA ARG A 591 -15.96 28.71 -7.30
C ARG A 591 -14.70 28.19 -8.01
N PHE A 592 -13.62 28.99 -7.99
CA PHE A 592 -12.32 28.60 -8.48
C PHE A 592 -11.37 28.24 -7.36
N ALA A 593 -10.38 27.37 -7.64
CA ALA A 593 -9.19 27.18 -6.81
C ALA A 593 -8.13 28.21 -7.21
N GLY A 594 -7.11 28.42 -6.36
CA GLY A 594 -6.09 29.46 -6.58
C GLY A 594 -6.61 30.88 -6.41
N TYR A 595 -5.82 31.85 -6.85
CA TYR A 595 -6.14 33.27 -6.70
C TYR A 595 -6.24 34.05 -8.02
N ASP A 596 -5.92 33.45 -9.17
CA ASP A 596 -5.95 34.16 -10.45
C ASP A 596 -7.37 34.47 -10.93
N ARG A 597 -8.34 33.70 -10.45
CA ARG A 597 -9.75 33.93 -10.72
C ARG A 597 -10.54 33.97 -9.41
N ILE A 598 -11.19 35.07 -9.14
CA ILE A 598 -12.17 35.23 -8.06
C ILE A 598 -13.52 35.45 -8.72
N GLY A 599 -14.40 34.46 -8.56
CA GLY A 599 -15.72 34.48 -9.19
C GLY A 599 -16.63 35.55 -8.61
N ASP A 600 -17.17 36.40 -9.44
CA ASP A 600 -18.29 37.27 -9.10
C ASP A 600 -19.50 36.42 -8.64
N ALA A 601 -20.24 36.90 -7.66
CA ALA A 601 -21.32 36.15 -7.07
C ALA A 601 -22.40 37.05 -6.45
N LYS A 602 -23.64 36.76 -6.78
CA LYS A 602 -24.82 37.19 -6.03
C LYS A 602 -25.76 35.98 -6.01
N GLN A 603 -25.57 35.16 -4.95
CA GLN A 603 -26.15 33.82 -4.96
C GLN A 603 -26.59 33.36 -3.58
N LEU A 604 -27.53 32.42 -3.57
CA LEU A 604 -27.99 31.70 -2.40
C LEU A 604 -27.82 30.21 -2.62
N SER A 605 -26.94 29.57 -1.82
CA SER A 605 -26.86 28.12 -1.76
C SER A 605 -27.83 27.60 -0.70
N VAL A 606 -28.60 26.60 -1.09
CA VAL A 606 -29.54 25.89 -0.22
C VAL A 606 -29.09 24.45 -0.12
N GLY A 607 -28.94 23.96 1.10
CA GLY A 607 -28.54 22.59 1.36
C GLY A 607 -29.40 21.97 2.47
N LEU A 608 -29.58 20.68 2.37
CA LEU A 608 -30.21 19.86 3.40
C LEU A 608 -29.36 18.60 3.59
N SER A 609 -28.94 18.34 4.80
CA SER A 609 -28.32 17.08 5.16
C SER A 609 -29.02 16.38 6.30
N THR A 610 -28.98 15.06 6.30
CA THR A 610 -29.51 14.22 7.38
C THR A 610 -28.52 13.12 7.67
N SER A 611 -28.23 12.91 8.95
CA SER A 611 -27.39 11.82 9.43
C SER A 611 -28.17 10.93 10.38
N PHE A 612 -27.93 9.63 10.26
CA PHE A 612 -28.48 8.62 11.17
C PHE A 612 -27.31 7.97 11.91
N LEU A 613 -27.35 8.07 13.22
CA LEU A 613 -26.29 7.53 14.11
C LEU A 613 -26.89 6.43 14.98
N PHE A 614 -26.09 5.41 15.29
CA PHE A 614 -26.45 4.45 16.34
C PHE A 614 -26.40 5.16 17.70
N ALA A 615 -27.50 5.17 18.45
CA ALA A 615 -27.58 5.92 19.72
C ALA A 615 -26.58 5.41 20.78
N GLU A 616 -26.26 4.11 20.76
CA GLU A 616 -25.33 3.49 21.71
C GLU A 616 -23.87 3.90 21.48
N THR A 617 -23.44 4.03 20.23
CA THR A 617 -22.04 4.23 19.87
C THR A 617 -21.74 5.63 19.31
N GLY A 618 -22.79 6.37 18.88
CA GLY A 618 -22.63 7.61 18.13
C GLY A 618 -22.09 7.42 16.70
N ALA A 619 -21.91 6.19 16.24
CA ALA A 619 -21.39 5.91 14.91
C ALA A 619 -22.43 6.24 13.83
N GLU A 620 -22.04 7.05 12.84
CA GLU A 620 -22.87 7.37 11.69
C GLU A 620 -22.99 6.17 10.76
N PHE A 621 -24.21 5.70 10.51
CA PHE A 621 -24.43 4.62 9.55
C PHE A 621 -25.01 5.12 8.21
N LEU A 622 -25.69 6.26 8.18
CA LEU A 622 -26.21 6.85 6.96
C LEU A 622 -26.10 8.38 7.03
N LYS A 623 -25.57 8.97 5.98
CA LYS A 623 -25.63 10.41 5.74
C LYS A 623 -26.09 10.66 4.31
N ALA A 624 -27.08 11.51 4.16
CA ALA A 624 -27.57 11.97 2.87
C ALA A 624 -27.57 13.49 2.81
N SER A 625 -27.14 14.05 1.70
CA SER A 625 -27.10 15.49 1.48
C SER A 625 -27.63 15.83 0.10
N ILE A 626 -28.34 16.93 -0.01
CA ILE A 626 -28.86 17.49 -1.26
C ILE A 626 -28.71 19.00 -1.23
N GLY A 627 -28.32 19.61 -2.34
CA GLY A 627 -28.23 21.07 -2.40
C GLY A 627 -28.06 21.62 -3.80
N GLN A 628 -28.34 22.92 -3.91
CA GLN A 628 -28.33 23.69 -5.16
C GLN A 628 -27.96 25.14 -4.88
N VAL A 629 -27.37 25.82 -5.86
CA VAL A 629 -27.14 27.27 -5.83
C VAL A 629 -28.18 27.96 -6.71
N TYR A 630 -28.76 29.05 -6.24
CA TYR A 630 -29.61 29.97 -7.02
C TYR A 630 -28.80 31.25 -7.27
N TYR A 631 -28.69 31.67 -8.53
CA TYR A 631 -27.94 32.83 -8.99
C TYR A 631 -28.90 33.97 -9.24
N PHE A 632 -28.59 35.15 -8.70
CA PHE A 632 -29.40 36.38 -8.87
C PHE A 632 -28.82 37.35 -9.88
N GLN A 633 -27.71 36.99 -10.50
CA GLN A 633 -27.10 37.68 -11.63
C GLN A 633 -26.31 36.67 -12.46
N ASP A 634 -26.04 37.04 -13.71
CA ASP A 634 -25.14 36.28 -14.60
C ASP A 634 -23.71 36.29 -14.01
N ARG A 635 -22.95 35.22 -14.29
CA ARG A 635 -21.57 35.05 -13.81
C ARG A 635 -20.63 35.50 -14.90
N GLU A 636 -20.00 36.63 -14.73
CA GLU A 636 -19.17 37.26 -15.76
C GLU A 636 -17.73 36.74 -15.74
N VAL A 637 -17.17 36.43 -14.55
CA VAL A 637 -15.83 35.82 -14.44
C VAL A 637 -15.94 34.34 -14.81
N ILE A 638 -15.38 33.98 -15.97
CA ILE A 638 -15.40 32.60 -16.49
C ILE A 638 -13.98 32.07 -16.63
N PHE A 639 -13.86 30.74 -16.59
CA PHE A 639 -12.62 30.04 -16.86
C PHE A 639 -12.53 29.73 -18.36
N ARG A 640 -11.41 30.01 -19.01
CA ARG A 640 -11.21 29.69 -20.45
C ARG A 640 -10.36 28.43 -20.59
N PRO A 641 -10.71 27.47 -21.50
CA PRO A 641 -11.83 27.49 -22.43
C PRO A 641 -13.19 27.40 -21.74
N LYS A 642 -14.27 27.75 -22.44
CA LYS A 642 -15.65 27.98 -21.96
C LYS A 642 -16.11 26.94 -20.90
N PRO A 643 -16.67 27.36 -19.76
CA PRO A 643 -17.16 26.47 -18.72
C PRO A 643 -18.27 25.55 -19.20
N ALA A 644 -18.40 24.35 -18.57
CA ALA A 644 -19.51 23.44 -18.79
C ALA A 644 -20.85 24.02 -18.32
N ASP A 645 -20.81 24.94 -17.36
CA ASP A 645 -21.97 25.64 -16.84
C ASP A 645 -22.29 26.85 -17.71
N ASP A 646 -23.58 26.97 -18.06
CA ASP A 646 -24.11 28.20 -18.67
C ASP A 646 -24.00 29.35 -17.67
N PRO A 647 -23.16 30.39 -17.91
CA PRO A 647 -22.98 31.50 -16.99
C PRO A 647 -24.23 32.33 -16.77
N THR A 648 -25.22 32.26 -17.66
CA THR A 648 -26.52 32.97 -17.59
C THR A 648 -27.58 32.15 -16.86
N ALA A 649 -27.25 30.96 -16.45
CA ALA A 649 -28.18 30.07 -15.75
C ALA A 649 -28.59 30.62 -14.38
N GLY A 650 -29.87 30.62 -14.06
CA GLY A 650 -30.41 31.07 -12.78
C GLY A 650 -30.18 30.09 -11.61
N SER A 651 -29.70 28.89 -11.88
CA SER A 651 -29.35 27.91 -10.86
C SER A 651 -28.26 26.96 -11.32
N SER A 652 -27.54 26.38 -10.36
CA SER A 652 -26.59 25.30 -10.62
C SER A 652 -27.27 23.95 -10.87
N ALA A 653 -26.52 22.96 -11.25
CA ALA A 653 -26.92 21.56 -11.10
C ALA A 653 -27.33 21.25 -9.66
N LEU A 654 -28.15 20.20 -9.47
CA LEU A 654 -28.52 19.65 -8.17
C LEU A 654 -27.47 18.63 -7.75
N PHE A 655 -26.90 18.83 -6.56
CA PHE A 655 -25.89 17.93 -5.99
C PHE A 655 -26.52 17.05 -4.92
N THR A 656 -26.32 15.75 -5.04
CA THR A 656 -26.71 14.78 -4.02
C THR A 656 -25.54 13.91 -3.63
N GLU A 657 -25.41 13.63 -2.33
CA GLU A 657 -24.41 12.73 -1.78
C GLU A 657 -25.08 11.77 -0.80
N LEU A 658 -24.72 10.51 -0.88
CA LEU A 658 -25.16 9.45 0.03
C LEU A 658 -23.93 8.69 0.52
N ARG A 659 -23.82 8.54 1.83
CA ARG A 659 -22.85 7.67 2.48
C ARG A 659 -23.57 6.76 3.46
N MET A 660 -23.40 5.47 3.30
CA MET A 660 -23.93 4.46 4.21
C MET A 660 -22.81 3.55 4.67
N THR A 661 -22.73 3.31 5.98
CA THR A 661 -21.71 2.46 6.60
C THR A 661 -22.37 1.51 7.58
N LEU A 662 -22.44 0.24 7.24
CA LEU A 662 -23.01 -0.80 8.09
C LEU A 662 -21.87 -1.54 8.83
N GLY A 663 -21.38 -0.91 9.91
CA GLY A 663 -20.18 -1.36 10.62
C GLY A 663 -18.91 -1.17 9.76
N PRO A 664 -17.77 -1.73 10.18
CA PRO A 664 -16.53 -1.62 9.41
C PRO A 664 -16.54 -2.48 8.12
N GLN A 665 -17.59 -3.25 7.89
CA GLN A 665 -17.66 -4.30 6.89
C GLN A 665 -18.28 -3.88 5.56
N LEU A 666 -19.24 -2.95 5.58
CA LEU A 666 -19.96 -2.55 4.39
C LEU A 666 -20.07 -1.02 4.31
N SER A 667 -19.60 -0.44 3.23
CA SER A 667 -19.76 0.98 2.93
C SER A 667 -20.31 1.17 1.51
N LEU A 668 -21.29 2.03 1.38
CA LEU A 668 -21.86 2.49 0.11
C LEU A 668 -21.71 4.01 0.06
N THR A 669 -21.14 4.50 -1.02
CA THR A 669 -21.06 5.95 -1.31
C THR A 669 -21.63 6.22 -2.68
N SER A 670 -22.41 7.29 -2.79
CA SER A 670 -22.96 7.75 -4.06
C SER A 670 -22.89 9.28 -4.11
N SER A 671 -22.54 9.81 -5.27
CA SER A 671 -22.64 11.23 -5.58
C SER A 671 -23.27 11.41 -6.95
N LEU A 672 -24.11 12.42 -7.09
CA LEU A 672 -24.78 12.74 -8.35
C LEU A 672 -24.84 14.26 -8.54
N GLU A 673 -24.43 14.70 -9.71
CA GLU A 673 -24.62 16.04 -10.22
C GLU A 673 -25.61 15.97 -11.37
N TRP A 674 -26.83 16.48 -11.12
CA TRP A 674 -27.93 16.46 -12.09
C TRP A 674 -28.33 17.86 -12.51
N GLU A 675 -28.37 18.11 -13.82
CA GLU A 675 -28.79 19.39 -14.40
C GLU A 675 -30.31 19.39 -14.68
N PRO A 676 -31.11 20.02 -13.81
CA PRO A 676 -32.58 19.97 -13.93
C PRO A 676 -33.13 20.59 -15.20
N ARG A 677 -32.47 21.63 -15.74
CA ARG A 677 -32.95 22.37 -16.92
C ARG A 677 -32.81 21.56 -18.21
N GLU A 678 -31.77 20.74 -18.26
CA GLU A 678 -31.46 19.91 -19.44
C GLU A 678 -31.89 18.44 -19.23
N GLY A 679 -32.32 18.09 -17.99
CA GLY A 679 -32.77 16.74 -17.65
C GLY A 679 -31.65 15.70 -17.77
N ARG A 680 -30.38 16.10 -17.62
CA ARG A 680 -29.22 15.22 -17.79
C ARG A 680 -28.39 15.10 -16.50
N THR A 681 -27.67 14.00 -16.40
CA THR A 681 -26.63 13.81 -15.39
C THR A 681 -25.30 14.33 -15.94
N ASN A 682 -24.68 15.25 -15.22
CA ASN A 682 -23.33 15.72 -15.53
C ASN A 682 -22.28 14.74 -15.03
N ARG A 683 -22.43 14.29 -13.79
CA ARG A 683 -21.54 13.31 -13.16
C ARG A 683 -22.33 12.40 -12.21
N GLY A 684 -21.94 11.15 -12.18
CA GLY A 684 -22.47 10.16 -11.26
C GLY A 684 -21.38 9.21 -10.78
N LYS A 685 -21.35 8.93 -9.48
CA LYS A 685 -20.47 7.92 -8.91
C LYS A 685 -21.22 7.08 -7.89
N LEU A 686 -21.07 5.77 -7.99
CA LEU A 686 -21.56 4.80 -7.04
C LEU A 686 -20.42 3.88 -6.65
N SER A 687 -20.18 3.66 -5.36
CA SER A 687 -19.13 2.75 -4.89
C SER A 687 -19.62 1.95 -3.69
N LEU A 688 -19.52 0.64 -3.81
CA LEU A 688 -19.80 -0.33 -2.76
C LEU A 688 -18.50 -1.03 -2.37
N LYS A 689 -18.21 -1.05 -1.07
CA LYS A 689 -17.08 -1.80 -0.50
C LYS A 689 -17.60 -2.74 0.57
N TYR A 690 -17.29 -4.02 0.44
CA TYR A 690 -17.65 -5.06 1.39
C TYR A 690 -16.43 -5.83 1.84
N ASN A 691 -16.09 -5.71 3.14
CA ASN A 691 -14.91 -6.31 3.75
C ASN A 691 -15.29 -6.86 5.14
N PRO A 692 -16.00 -7.99 5.20
CA PRO A 692 -16.51 -8.56 6.46
C PRO A 692 -15.40 -9.14 7.34
N ASP A 693 -14.34 -9.64 6.73
CA ASP A 693 -13.20 -10.26 7.40
C ASP A 693 -11.94 -10.19 6.50
N PRO A 694 -10.73 -10.51 7.03
CA PRO A 694 -9.50 -10.46 6.23
C PRO A 694 -9.46 -11.40 5.00
N ARG A 695 -10.36 -12.37 4.91
CA ARG A 695 -10.44 -13.30 3.76
C ARG A 695 -11.28 -12.79 2.61
N ARG A 696 -12.11 -11.76 2.85
CA ARG A 696 -13.13 -11.33 1.91
C ARG A 696 -13.05 -9.83 1.67
N ILE A 697 -12.76 -9.47 0.45
CA ILE A 697 -12.85 -8.11 -0.07
C ILE A 697 -13.70 -8.17 -1.33
N PHE A 698 -14.67 -7.29 -1.45
CA PHE A 698 -15.48 -7.13 -2.64
C PHE A 698 -15.79 -5.66 -2.84
N ASN A 699 -15.37 -5.09 -3.95
CA ASN A 699 -15.60 -3.70 -4.31
C ASN A 699 -16.25 -3.64 -5.68
N VAL A 700 -17.22 -2.75 -5.80
CA VAL A 700 -17.85 -2.38 -7.07
C VAL A 700 -17.94 -0.87 -7.13
N SER A 701 -17.53 -0.28 -8.22
CA SER A 701 -17.76 1.13 -8.49
C SER A 701 -18.26 1.34 -9.93
N TYR A 702 -19.06 2.37 -10.09
CA TYR A 702 -19.52 2.87 -11.37
C TYR A 702 -19.35 4.38 -11.37
N THR A 703 -18.77 4.90 -12.43
CA THR A 703 -18.52 6.33 -12.62
C THR A 703 -19.02 6.75 -14.00
N TYR A 704 -19.71 7.87 -14.06
CA TYR A 704 -20.21 8.49 -15.30
C TYR A 704 -19.85 9.96 -15.30
N THR A 705 -19.36 10.47 -16.45
CA THR A 705 -19.16 11.91 -16.72
C THR A 705 -19.72 12.21 -18.10
N SER A 706 -20.53 13.26 -18.21
CA SER A 706 -21.16 13.64 -19.49
C SER A 706 -20.15 14.15 -20.51
N PRO A 707 -20.47 14.10 -21.82
CA PRO A 707 -19.57 14.59 -22.87
C PRO A 707 -19.19 16.05 -22.70
N GLU A 708 -20.09 16.90 -22.24
CA GLU A 708 -19.83 18.32 -22.05
C GLU A 708 -18.81 18.58 -20.95
N VAL A 709 -18.89 17.79 -19.87
CA VAL A 709 -17.91 17.86 -18.78
C VAL A 709 -16.57 17.26 -19.20
N GLU A 710 -16.57 16.17 -19.95
CA GLU A 710 -15.33 15.55 -20.47
C GLU A 710 -14.63 16.46 -21.48
N GLN A 711 -15.39 17.13 -22.35
CA GLN A 711 -14.84 18.11 -23.30
C GLN A 711 -14.14 19.26 -22.55
N LEU A 712 -14.71 19.71 -21.45
CA LEU A 712 -14.11 20.76 -20.63
C LEU A 712 -12.83 20.29 -19.92
N LEU A 713 -12.86 19.09 -19.34
CA LEU A 713 -11.76 18.59 -18.52
C LEU A 713 -10.58 18.04 -19.33
N ARG A 714 -10.88 17.41 -20.46
CA ARG A 714 -9.92 16.62 -21.23
C ARG A 714 -9.96 16.85 -22.74
N GLY A 715 -10.83 17.73 -23.21
CA GLY A 715 -11.04 17.94 -24.64
C GLY A 715 -11.74 16.77 -25.36
N LYS A 716 -12.22 15.76 -24.63
CA LYS A 716 -12.87 14.56 -25.19
C LYS A 716 -14.34 14.86 -25.52
N ILE A 717 -14.78 14.53 -26.74
CA ILE A 717 -16.14 14.82 -27.24
C ILE A 717 -17.17 13.75 -26.80
N SER A 718 -16.71 12.61 -26.26
CA SER A 718 -17.58 11.52 -25.76
C SER A 718 -17.71 11.56 -24.24
N ASN A 719 -18.77 10.94 -23.69
CA ASN A 719 -18.86 10.68 -22.25
C ASN A 719 -17.69 9.82 -21.76
N SER A 720 -17.48 9.81 -20.46
CA SER A 720 -16.66 8.80 -19.79
C SER A 720 -17.57 7.95 -18.91
N GLU A 721 -17.55 6.66 -19.12
CA GLU A 721 -18.42 5.73 -18.39
C GLU A 721 -17.63 4.47 -18.07
N GLU A 722 -17.48 4.18 -16.77
CA GLU A 722 -16.56 3.16 -16.30
C GLU A 722 -17.16 2.34 -15.17
N SER A 723 -16.95 1.02 -15.21
CA SER A 723 -17.25 0.10 -14.11
C SER A 723 -15.97 -0.58 -13.64
N ASP A 724 -15.74 -0.59 -12.32
CA ASP A 724 -14.63 -1.29 -11.69
C ASP A 724 -15.16 -2.31 -10.67
N LEU A 725 -14.78 -3.56 -10.84
CA LEU A 725 -15.08 -4.67 -9.95
C LEU A 725 -13.76 -5.24 -9.46
N SER A 726 -13.57 -5.33 -8.14
CA SER A 726 -12.40 -6.02 -7.58
C SER A 726 -12.75 -6.86 -6.37
N PHE A 727 -12.04 -7.98 -6.19
CA PHE A 727 -12.33 -8.88 -5.09
C PHE A 727 -11.13 -9.75 -4.69
N ILE A 728 -11.15 -10.16 -3.43
CA ILE A 728 -10.43 -11.31 -2.89
C ILE A 728 -11.46 -12.17 -2.18
N TRP A 729 -11.57 -13.44 -2.59
CA TRP A 729 -12.62 -14.30 -2.07
C TRP A 729 -12.14 -15.74 -1.82
N PRO A 730 -12.42 -16.32 -0.65
CA PRO A 730 -12.04 -17.70 -0.36
C PRO A 730 -12.80 -18.68 -1.26
N ILE A 731 -12.08 -19.63 -1.86
CA ILE A 731 -12.65 -20.68 -2.70
C ILE A 731 -12.82 -21.97 -1.90
N ALA A 732 -11.72 -22.48 -1.34
CA ALA A 732 -11.70 -23.71 -0.57
C ALA A 732 -10.48 -23.75 0.36
N GLY A 733 -10.65 -24.15 1.62
CA GLY A 733 -9.58 -24.27 2.60
C GLY A 733 -8.74 -23.00 2.72
N LYS A 734 -7.46 -23.11 2.40
CA LYS A 734 -6.45 -22.04 2.44
C LYS A 734 -6.32 -21.25 1.12
N TRP A 735 -7.15 -21.57 0.10
CA TRP A 735 -7.14 -20.93 -1.21
C TRP A 735 -8.12 -19.75 -1.29
N SER A 736 -7.69 -18.68 -1.92
CA SER A 736 -8.50 -17.52 -2.27
C SER A 736 -8.33 -17.18 -3.75
N SER A 737 -9.41 -16.71 -4.38
CA SER A 737 -9.37 -16.09 -5.71
C SER A 737 -9.15 -14.59 -5.58
N ILE A 738 -8.44 -14.03 -6.52
CA ILE A 738 -8.16 -12.61 -6.65
C ILE A 738 -8.66 -12.18 -8.02
N GLY A 739 -9.35 -11.05 -8.11
CA GLY A 739 -9.79 -10.53 -9.39
C GLY A 739 -10.01 -9.04 -9.40
N ARG A 740 -9.81 -8.44 -10.57
CA ARG A 740 -10.24 -7.10 -10.93
C ARG A 740 -10.70 -7.08 -12.37
N TRP A 741 -11.75 -6.34 -12.65
CA TRP A 741 -12.21 -6.04 -13.99
C TRP A 741 -12.68 -4.59 -14.04
N ASN A 742 -11.96 -3.81 -14.84
CA ASN A 742 -12.26 -2.41 -15.12
C ASN A 742 -12.66 -2.32 -16.60
N PHE A 743 -13.84 -1.75 -16.86
CA PHE A 743 -14.44 -1.69 -18.19
C PHE A 743 -14.92 -0.27 -18.49
N GLY A 744 -14.44 0.28 -19.61
CA GLY A 744 -14.90 1.54 -20.22
C GLY A 744 -16.05 1.28 -21.17
N TRP A 745 -17.25 1.75 -20.81
CA TRP A 745 -18.47 1.56 -21.62
C TRP A 745 -18.49 2.48 -22.85
N ASP A 746 -17.91 3.66 -22.74
CA ASP A 746 -17.79 4.63 -23.81
C ASP A 746 -16.91 4.12 -24.96
N GLU A 747 -15.81 3.48 -24.64
CA GLU A 747 -14.90 2.86 -25.61
C GLU A 747 -15.24 1.40 -25.89
N ASN A 748 -16.21 0.85 -25.16
CA ASN A 748 -16.62 -0.57 -25.21
C ASN A 748 -15.46 -1.54 -25.11
N GLN A 749 -14.53 -1.27 -24.18
CA GLN A 749 -13.33 -2.09 -24.00
C GLN A 749 -12.97 -2.32 -22.54
N THR A 750 -12.26 -3.42 -22.29
CA THR A 750 -11.67 -3.69 -20.98
C THR A 750 -10.40 -2.88 -20.82
N MET A 751 -10.40 -1.96 -19.83
CA MET A 751 -9.26 -1.13 -19.48
C MET A 751 -8.20 -1.93 -18.73
N GLU A 752 -8.65 -2.72 -17.75
CA GLU A 752 -7.80 -3.62 -16.99
C GLU A 752 -8.56 -4.88 -16.59
N SER A 753 -7.90 -6.00 -16.66
CA SER A 753 -8.35 -7.26 -16.08
C SER A 753 -7.22 -7.94 -15.33
N LEU A 754 -7.51 -8.43 -14.12
CA LEU A 754 -6.60 -9.18 -13.29
C LEU A 754 -7.34 -10.41 -12.76
N ILE A 755 -6.75 -11.58 -12.87
CA ILE A 755 -7.22 -12.80 -12.25
C ILE A 755 -6.07 -13.53 -11.60
N GLY A 756 -6.27 -14.02 -10.39
CA GLY A 756 -5.23 -14.70 -9.64
C GLY A 756 -5.75 -15.67 -8.60
N LEU A 757 -4.81 -16.42 -8.06
CA LEU A 757 -5.01 -17.35 -6.97
C LEU A 757 -3.98 -17.09 -5.88
N GLU A 758 -4.42 -17.16 -4.63
CA GLU A 758 -3.58 -17.09 -3.44
C GLU A 758 -3.80 -18.35 -2.61
N TYR A 759 -2.71 -19.00 -2.24
CA TYR A 759 -2.66 -19.99 -1.19
C TYR A 759 -1.94 -19.40 0.01
N ASN A 760 -2.54 -19.46 1.20
CA ASN A 760 -1.97 -18.87 2.39
C ASN A 760 -1.96 -19.91 3.52
N ASP A 761 -0.76 -20.29 3.96
CA ASP A 761 -0.53 -21.23 5.05
C ASP A 761 0.25 -20.57 6.19
N CYS A 762 0.37 -21.24 7.32
CA CYS A 762 1.07 -20.73 8.48
C CYS A 762 2.55 -20.46 8.19
N CYS A 763 3.20 -21.29 7.39
CA CYS A 763 4.62 -21.19 7.12
C CYS A 763 4.99 -20.69 5.70
N TRP A 764 4.04 -20.60 4.77
CA TRP A 764 4.30 -20.08 3.44
C TRP A 764 3.06 -19.49 2.77
N LYS A 765 3.29 -18.69 1.76
CA LYS A 765 2.26 -18.06 0.94
C LYS A 765 2.67 -18.18 -0.52
N PHE A 766 1.73 -18.54 -1.36
CA PHE A 766 1.92 -18.59 -2.81
C PHE A 766 0.85 -17.76 -3.50
N ARG A 767 1.26 -17.01 -4.51
CA ARG A 767 0.35 -16.23 -5.35
C ARG A 767 0.75 -16.33 -6.80
N ILE A 768 -0.25 -16.40 -7.65
CA ILE A 768 -0.12 -16.29 -9.10
C ILE A 768 -1.20 -15.37 -9.60
N ALA A 769 -0.86 -14.42 -10.48
CA ALA A 769 -1.82 -13.52 -11.09
C ALA A 769 -1.48 -13.28 -12.56
N TYR A 770 -2.49 -13.26 -13.38
CA TYR A 770 -2.44 -12.78 -14.76
C TYR A 770 -3.10 -11.40 -14.80
N ARG A 771 -2.43 -10.43 -15.38
CA ARG A 771 -2.93 -9.08 -15.62
C ARG A 771 -2.87 -8.72 -17.09
N ARG A 772 -3.91 -8.06 -17.58
CA ARG A 772 -3.91 -7.37 -18.87
C ARG A 772 -4.45 -5.95 -18.66
N TYR A 773 -3.75 -4.95 -19.19
CA TYR A 773 -4.16 -3.56 -19.07
C TYR A 773 -3.84 -2.78 -20.32
N LEU A 774 -4.58 -1.69 -20.53
CA LEU A 774 -4.31 -0.75 -21.61
C LEU A 774 -3.21 0.21 -21.16
N LYS A 775 -2.23 0.43 -22.03
CA LYS A 775 -1.24 1.49 -21.89
C LYS A 775 -1.79 2.77 -22.50
N ASP A 776 -1.17 3.90 -22.17
CA ASP A 776 -1.49 5.14 -22.85
C ASP A 776 -1.28 5.01 -24.35
N PRO A 777 -2.18 5.61 -25.17
CA PRO A 777 -2.02 5.57 -26.61
C PRO A 777 -0.75 6.31 -27.01
N ARG A 778 -0.01 5.73 -27.93
CA ARG A 778 1.17 6.35 -28.52
C ARG A 778 0.81 6.98 -29.85
N LEU A 779 1.37 8.17 -30.11
CA LEU A 779 1.27 8.78 -31.43
C LEU A 779 2.19 8.01 -32.37
N ILE A 780 1.62 7.41 -33.41
CA ILE A 780 2.37 6.78 -34.49
C ILE A 780 2.06 7.46 -35.79
N THR A 781 3.06 7.59 -36.67
CA THR A 781 2.89 8.08 -38.04
C THR A 781 2.69 6.90 -38.97
N VAL A 782 1.60 6.87 -39.66
CA VAL A 782 1.27 5.86 -40.68
C VAL A 782 1.28 6.51 -42.04
N THR A 783 2.02 5.93 -42.98
CA THR A 783 1.99 6.35 -44.39
C THR A 783 0.75 5.77 -45.03
N VAL A 784 -0.07 6.64 -45.57
CA VAL A 784 -1.31 6.28 -46.28
C VAL A 784 -1.19 6.71 -47.75
N ASP A 785 -1.65 5.85 -48.65
CA ASP A 785 -1.72 6.19 -50.06
C ASP A 785 -2.63 7.40 -50.27
N ASP A 786 -2.09 8.49 -50.78
CA ASP A 786 -2.82 9.72 -51.16
C ASP A 786 -2.48 10.13 -52.60
N PRO A 787 -3.38 9.85 -53.55
CA PRO A 787 -3.17 10.20 -54.95
C PRO A 787 -3.01 11.71 -55.20
N SER A 788 -3.36 12.57 -54.24
CA SER A 788 -3.24 14.01 -54.31
C SER A 788 -1.89 14.55 -53.83
N SER A 789 -1.09 13.72 -53.17
CA SER A 789 0.22 14.09 -52.66
C SER A 789 1.32 13.92 -53.70
N PRO A 790 2.33 14.81 -53.73
CA PRO A 790 3.52 14.64 -54.60
C PRO A 790 4.33 13.41 -54.18
N GLY A 791 4.07 12.25 -54.69
CA GLY A 791 4.68 10.97 -54.36
C GLY A 791 3.65 9.86 -54.12
N GLY A 792 2.35 10.19 -54.09
CA GLY A 792 1.27 9.21 -53.90
C GLY A 792 1.07 8.75 -52.48
N GLU A 793 1.80 9.32 -51.52
CA GLU A 793 1.77 8.93 -50.10
C GLU A 793 1.63 10.16 -49.19
N MET A 794 0.90 10.03 -48.09
CA MET A 794 0.75 11.05 -47.05
C MET A 794 1.01 10.42 -45.68
N ASN A 795 1.79 11.11 -44.88
CA ASN A 795 2.01 10.66 -43.48
C ASN A 795 0.90 11.20 -42.57
N VAL A 796 0.18 10.31 -41.92
CA VAL A 796 -0.90 10.66 -40.99
C VAL A 796 -0.51 10.19 -39.61
N SER A 797 -0.47 11.10 -38.63
CA SER A 797 -0.25 10.73 -37.22
C SER A 797 -1.56 10.22 -36.59
N ILE A 798 -1.54 9.01 -36.11
CA ILE A 798 -2.68 8.37 -35.44
C ILE A 798 -2.31 7.93 -34.03
N LEU A 799 -3.27 7.99 -33.12
CA LEU A 799 -3.13 7.46 -31.77
C LEU A 799 -3.33 5.94 -31.80
N GLN A 800 -2.29 5.19 -31.52
CA GLN A 800 -2.36 3.74 -31.40
C GLN A 800 -2.57 3.33 -29.95
N GLN A 801 -3.70 2.71 -29.67
CA GLN A 801 -3.96 2.08 -28.37
C GLN A 801 -3.11 0.81 -28.23
N ARG A 802 -2.36 0.70 -27.13
CA ARG A 802 -1.53 -0.45 -26.80
C ARG A 802 -2.09 -1.18 -25.58
N SER A 803 -1.87 -2.47 -25.52
CA SER A 803 -2.18 -3.26 -24.31
C SER A 803 -0.97 -4.09 -23.92
N ASP A 804 -0.77 -4.24 -22.64
CA ASP A 804 0.24 -5.13 -22.07
C ASP A 804 -0.41 -6.23 -21.25
N SER A 805 0.25 -7.38 -21.13
CA SER A 805 -0.21 -8.50 -20.34
C SER A 805 0.96 -9.24 -19.71
N GLY A 806 0.77 -9.69 -18.48
CA GLY A 806 1.81 -10.38 -17.76
C GLY A 806 1.26 -11.42 -16.78
N ILE A 807 2.11 -12.42 -16.51
CA ILE A 807 1.90 -13.41 -15.46
C ILE A 807 2.94 -13.17 -14.39
N PHE A 808 2.49 -13.03 -13.17
CA PHE A 808 3.33 -12.81 -12.00
C PHE A 808 3.11 -13.93 -11.01
N PHE A 809 4.18 -14.44 -10.44
CA PHE A 809 4.06 -15.37 -9.34
C PHE A 809 5.01 -15.01 -8.21
N GLU A 810 4.63 -15.34 -7.00
CA GLU A 810 5.36 -15.04 -5.78
C GLU A 810 5.22 -16.19 -4.79
N VAL A 811 6.32 -16.55 -4.17
CA VAL A 811 6.37 -17.48 -3.04
C VAL A 811 7.01 -16.75 -1.87
N GLN A 812 6.35 -16.74 -0.74
CA GLN A 812 6.85 -16.14 0.49
C GLN A 812 7.00 -17.23 1.55
N LEU A 813 8.20 -17.39 2.08
CA LEU A 813 8.49 -18.25 3.22
C LEU A 813 8.38 -17.42 4.49
N LYS A 814 7.27 -17.59 5.21
CA LYS A 814 6.97 -16.78 6.40
C LYS A 814 8.03 -16.97 7.48
N GLY A 815 8.55 -15.86 8.00
CA GLY A 815 9.56 -15.80 9.03
C GLY A 815 11.01 -16.00 8.58
N LEU A 816 11.26 -16.25 7.29
CA LEU A 816 12.61 -16.15 6.71
C LEU A 816 12.84 -14.80 6.00
N ALA A 817 11.81 -14.26 5.38
CA ALA A 817 11.84 -12.95 4.78
C ALA A 817 10.41 -12.37 4.72
N ASN A 818 10.20 -11.22 5.34
CA ASN A 818 8.96 -10.45 5.28
C ASN A 818 9.19 -9.30 4.31
N LEU A 819 8.95 -9.52 3.03
CA LEU A 819 9.01 -8.42 2.06
C LEU A 819 7.89 -8.54 1.06
N GLY A 820 7.16 -7.45 0.94
CA GLY A 820 6.20 -7.25 -0.11
C GLY A 820 6.89 -7.38 -1.45
N GLY A 821 6.54 -8.39 -2.21
CA GLY A 821 6.99 -8.56 -3.57
C GLY A 821 6.30 -7.59 -4.52
N ARG A 822 6.69 -7.64 -5.78
CA ARG A 822 6.06 -6.89 -6.87
C ARG A 822 4.54 -7.12 -6.92
N LEU A 823 4.11 -8.35 -6.65
CA LEU A 823 2.69 -8.72 -6.67
C LEU A 823 1.91 -8.08 -5.52
N ASP A 824 2.51 -7.86 -4.34
CA ASP A 824 1.86 -7.13 -3.25
C ASP A 824 1.50 -5.70 -3.65
N ARG A 825 2.43 -4.99 -4.28
CA ARG A 825 2.19 -3.62 -4.78
C ARG A 825 1.13 -3.59 -5.87
N LEU A 826 1.22 -4.50 -6.84
CA LEU A 826 0.21 -4.63 -7.88
C LEU A 826 -1.20 -4.85 -7.30
N LEU A 827 -1.32 -5.67 -6.26
CA LEU A 827 -2.60 -5.95 -5.60
C LEU A 827 -3.05 -4.78 -4.73
N GLU A 828 -2.13 -4.06 -4.09
CA GLU A 828 -2.44 -2.84 -3.33
C GLU A 828 -3.03 -1.75 -4.25
N ASP A 829 -2.44 -1.56 -5.42
CA ASP A 829 -2.92 -0.60 -6.43
C ASP A 829 -4.24 -1.05 -7.08
N SER A 830 -4.40 -2.35 -7.27
CA SER A 830 -5.54 -2.89 -8.01
C SER A 830 -6.77 -3.17 -7.14
N ILE A 831 -6.61 -3.41 -5.83
CA ILE A 831 -7.71 -3.86 -4.96
C ILE A 831 -7.81 -2.97 -3.71
N PRO A 832 -8.74 -2.02 -3.68
CA PRO A 832 -8.98 -1.19 -2.51
C PRO A 832 -9.21 -2.03 -1.23
N GLY A 833 -8.45 -1.75 -0.17
CA GLY A 833 -8.51 -2.48 1.09
C GLY A 833 -7.51 -3.64 1.21
N TYR A 834 -6.74 -3.95 0.17
CA TYR A 834 -5.72 -5.01 0.20
C TYR A 834 -4.67 -4.76 1.31
N ARG A 835 -4.08 -3.58 1.37
CA ARG A 835 -3.09 -3.22 2.39
C ARG A 835 -3.60 -3.40 3.82
N ALA A 836 -4.81 -2.89 4.11
CA ALA A 836 -5.43 -3.06 5.42
C ALA A 836 -5.72 -4.54 5.75
N ARG A 837 -5.94 -5.38 4.73
CA ARG A 837 -6.04 -6.83 4.87
C ARG A 837 -4.70 -7.42 5.31
N GLU A 838 -3.62 -7.10 4.60
CA GLU A 838 -2.29 -7.64 4.91
C GLU A 838 -1.82 -7.22 6.32
N GLU A 839 -2.04 -5.99 6.72
CA GLU A 839 -1.76 -5.49 8.08
C GLU A 839 -2.54 -6.26 9.17
N ARG A 840 -3.81 -6.63 8.90
CA ARG A 840 -4.63 -7.45 9.84
C ARG A 840 -4.18 -8.91 9.92
N ILE A 841 -3.54 -9.41 8.88
CA ILE A 841 -3.04 -10.78 8.82
C ILE A 841 -1.68 -10.88 9.53
N GLY A 842 -1.04 -9.76 9.88
CA GLY A 842 0.24 -9.72 10.59
C GLY A 842 1.44 -10.02 9.71
N LEU A 843 1.38 -9.57 8.47
CA LEU A 843 2.50 -9.62 7.52
C LEU A 843 3.27 -8.31 7.53
#